data_5c3780c85f526dda8a382803057bc7a9
#
_entry.id   5c3780c85f526dda8a382803057bc7a9
#
_cell.length_a   1.000
_cell.length_b   1.000
_cell.length_c   1.000
_cell.angle_alpha   90.00
_cell.angle_beta   90.00
_cell.angle_gamma   90.00
#
_symmetry.space_group_name_H-M   'P 1'
#
loop_
_entity.id
_entity.type
_entity.pdbx_description
1 polymer ?
#
loop_
_entity_poly.entity_id
_entity_poly.type
_entity_poly.pdbx_seq_one_letter_code
_entity_poly.pdbx_strand_id
1 'polypeptide(L)'
;MRTDELDELIAAASASSEAEVVTRALSRDIILPRTAGTAVLITLDNGRGPSRPNTLGAGGLGELNRALDAALARSDVAAIAITGKPFMLAAGADLTGFAKIVNRQQALAIARIGHAVFDKLATSPVPTFAFLNGLALGGGLELTLHCHYRTVSAAASGIALPETSLSLVPGWGGAYIVPNLIGADRAVQLIIENPLNQNRMLSGAQAYELGLADAIFDGADFLARSLDWAGHIVAGSQTVSRPDIDRGTAWDAALAAARSFVDSKVSGASPGPYRALELMAAAKTADRAAAYAAEDQALADLIMSPELRASLYAFDLVQKRARKPAGAPDATLARPVTKIGVVGAGLMASQLAVLFLRRLQVPVVITDLDQERVDKGLGYVTAEIDKLRAKRRISSDAANRLQALISGTTELIDFADCDFVIEAVFEEMSIKKQVLADLEKHVSNNCVLATNTSSLSVAEMAADLDHRERVVGFHFFNPVAVMPLVEIVRGPATEEDTLATALDVAKALKKNAVVVKDAAGFVVNRILLRLMAEIFATVDEGTPVEVADVALRPLGLPMPPYVLLQLVGPAVALHVVENLQAAFGDRFPISQNLQALVASGRPGIYDWTADGQPYVSKETAELFVVGDRPSTAGQVRERALHAVASEIGLMLDEDVVAAPMDIDLCLILGAGWPFHLGGITPYLDREGISERILGRRFLPLGVASVPIGS
;
A
#
# COMPACT_ATOMS: atom_id res chain seq x y z
N MET A 1 31.00 8.01 18.98
CA MET A 1 30.85 9.47 18.72
C MET A 1 30.89 10.20 20.05
N ARG A 2 31.59 11.33 20.16
CA ARG A 2 31.61 12.13 21.40
C ARG A 2 30.26 12.88 21.56
N THR A 3 29.87 13.22 22.78
CA THR A 3 28.59 13.88 23.06
C THR A 3 28.45 15.21 22.33
N ASP A 4 29.51 16.04 22.36
CA ASP A 4 29.59 17.35 21.67
C ASP A 4 29.40 17.20 20.14
N GLU A 5 30.03 16.21 19.54
CA GLU A 5 29.91 15.89 18.10
C GLU A 5 28.47 15.44 17.73
N LEU A 6 27.83 14.65 18.60
CA LEU A 6 26.44 14.23 18.38
C LEU A 6 25.48 15.42 18.46
N ASP A 7 25.66 16.31 19.44
CA ASP A 7 24.81 17.49 19.61
C ASP A 7 24.95 18.46 18.44
N GLU A 8 26.15 18.64 17.90
CA GLU A 8 26.38 19.43 16.69
C GLU A 8 25.69 18.83 15.46
N LEU A 9 25.78 17.50 15.28
CA LEU A 9 25.10 16.82 14.19
C LEU A 9 23.57 16.93 14.30
N ILE A 10 23.01 16.76 15.50
CA ILE A 10 21.58 16.93 15.74
C ILE A 10 21.14 18.36 15.45
N ALA A 11 21.88 19.35 15.91
CA ALA A 11 21.59 20.76 15.67
C ALA A 11 21.59 21.10 14.17
N ALA A 12 22.62 20.64 13.43
CA ALA A 12 22.71 20.84 11.99
C ALA A 12 21.58 20.16 11.21
N ALA A 13 21.22 18.92 11.59
CA ALA A 13 20.13 18.19 10.96
C ALA A 13 18.75 18.82 11.29
N SER A 14 18.56 19.32 12.52
CA SER A 14 17.31 19.98 12.94
C SER A 14 17.10 21.32 12.23
N ALA A 15 18.15 22.09 11.99
CA ALA A 15 18.09 23.37 11.27
C ALA A 15 17.57 23.21 9.82
N SER A 16 17.78 22.06 9.20
CA SER A 16 17.27 21.73 7.85
C SER A 16 15.85 21.18 7.86
N SER A 17 15.22 21.00 9.03
CA SER A 17 13.91 20.31 9.22
C SER A 17 12.83 21.21 9.83
N GLU A 18 12.73 22.48 9.44
CA GLU A 18 11.79 23.47 9.99
C GLU A 18 10.30 23.03 10.07
N ALA A 19 9.87 22.02 9.31
CA ALA A 19 8.50 21.52 9.29
C ALA A 19 8.29 20.24 10.13
N GLU A 20 9.31 19.82 10.92
CA GLU A 20 9.18 18.62 11.76
C GLU A 20 8.15 18.83 12.88
N VAL A 21 7.28 17.85 13.05
CA VAL A 21 6.45 17.73 14.25
C VAL A 21 7.27 17.01 15.31
N VAL A 22 8.00 17.78 16.10
CA VAL A 22 8.94 17.24 17.09
C VAL A 22 8.24 16.35 18.12
N THR A 23 8.65 15.09 18.19
CA THR A 23 8.25 14.17 19.28
C THR A 23 9.09 14.48 20.50
N ARG A 24 8.45 14.92 21.58
CA ARG A 24 9.07 15.20 22.88
C ARG A 24 9.34 13.91 23.64
N ALA A 25 10.40 13.88 24.43
CA ALA A 25 10.76 12.82 25.35
C ALA A 25 10.50 13.30 26.79
N LEU A 26 9.29 13.05 27.29
CA LEU A 26 8.83 13.53 28.59
C LEU A 26 9.29 12.57 29.69
N SER A 27 10.23 12.99 30.52
CA SER A 27 10.78 12.20 31.61
C SER A 27 9.97 12.37 32.90
N ARG A 28 9.77 11.26 33.62
CA ARG A 28 9.09 11.21 34.88
C ARG A 28 9.71 10.15 35.78
N ASP A 29 9.95 10.48 37.08
CA ASP A 29 10.41 9.53 38.06
C ASP A 29 9.26 8.61 38.53
N ILE A 30 9.50 7.33 38.54
CA ILE A 30 8.59 6.30 38.99
C ILE A 30 9.31 5.47 40.07
N ILE A 31 8.70 5.37 41.26
CA ILE A 31 9.17 4.42 42.25
C ILE A 31 8.75 3.02 41.81
N LEU A 32 9.75 2.19 41.50
CA LEU A 32 9.46 0.81 41.14
C LEU A 32 8.91 0.03 42.33
N PRO A 33 7.93 -0.87 42.12
CA PRO A 33 7.47 -1.78 43.16
C PRO A 33 8.61 -2.59 43.75
N ARG A 34 8.39 -3.19 44.94
CA ARG A 34 9.32 -4.11 45.63
C ARG A 34 10.64 -3.49 46.07
N THR A 35 10.66 -2.20 46.37
CA THR A 35 11.87 -1.47 46.76
C THR A 35 13.00 -1.51 45.72
N ALA A 36 12.66 -1.72 44.45
CA ALA A 36 13.62 -1.84 43.36
C ALA A 36 14.29 -0.50 42.98
N GLY A 37 13.95 0.60 43.64
CA GLY A 37 14.52 1.92 43.40
C GLY A 37 13.70 2.79 42.45
N THR A 38 14.30 3.88 41.98
CA THR A 38 13.67 4.86 41.07
C THR A 38 13.97 4.49 39.62
N ALA A 39 12.95 4.42 38.76
CA ALA A 39 13.09 4.38 37.32
C ALA A 39 12.76 5.75 36.71
N VAL A 40 13.49 6.15 35.66
CA VAL A 40 13.08 7.26 34.81
C VAL A 40 12.24 6.70 33.67
N LEU A 41 10.93 7.04 33.67
CA LEU A 41 10.02 6.70 32.56
C LEU A 41 10.01 7.83 31.56
N ILE A 42 10.49 7.56 30.33
CA ILE A 42 10.47 8.48 29.21
C ILE A 42 9.26 8.16 28.33
N THR A 43 8.34 9.12 28.19
CA THR A 43 7.17 8.99 27.34
C THR A 43 7.34 9.81 26.07
N LEU A 44 7.25 9.15 24.91
CA LEU A 44 7.29 9.82 23.60
C LEU A 44 5.91 10.40 23.29
N ASP A 45 5.83 11.71 23.06
CA ASP A 45 4.60 12.41 22.72
C ASP A 45 4.85 13.64 21.85
N ASN A 46 4.23 13.70 20.68
CA ASN A 46 4.28 14.85 19.77
C ASN A 46 3.24 15.94 20.09
N GLY A 47 2.53 15.84 21.21
CA GLY A 47 1.49 16.79 21.64
C GLY A 47 0.21 16.75 20.79
N ARG A 48 0.09 15.84 19.86
CA ARG A 48 -1.10 15.65 19.02
C ARG A 48 -1.84 14.40 19.46
N GLY A 49 -3.16 14.38 19.37
CA GLY A 49 -3.99 13.27 19.84
C GLY A 49 -3.53 11.86 19.41
N PRO A 50 -4.12 10.80 19.96
CA PRO A 50 -3.65 9.42 19.80
C PRO A 50 -3.73 8.90 18.35
N SER A 51 -4.49 9.56 17.47
CA SER A 51 -4.57 9.21 16.04
C SER A 51 -3.42 9.78 15.20
N ARG A 52 -2.57 10.66 15.76
CA ARG A 52 -1.43 11.25 15.06
C ARG A 52 -0.14 10.61 15.51
N PRO A 53 0.57 9.85 14.66
CA PRO A 53 1.74 9.11 15.07
C PRO A 53 2.89 10.00 15.56
N ASN A 54 3.62 9.52 16.58
CA ASN A 54 4.95 10.01 16.88
C ASN A 54 5.88 9.59 15.76
N THR A 55 6.71 10.50 15.27
CA THR A 55 7.80 10.23 14.32
C THR A 55 9.11 10.73 14.90
N LEU A 56 10.21 10.13 14.50
CA LEU A 56 11.55 10.43 14.99
C LEU A 56 12.34 11.14 13.88
N GLY A 57 12.25 12.47 13.84
CA GLY A 57 13.13 13.31 13.05
C GLY A 57 14.33 13.77 13.90
N ALA A 58 15.15 14.65 13.35
CA ALA A 58 16.35 15.14 14.04
C ALA A 58 16.03 15.84 15.38
N GLY A 59 14.96 16.64 15.41
CA GLY A 59 14.49 17.30 16.62
C GLY A 59 14.00 16.29 17.67
N GLY A 60 13.21 15.29 17.25
CA GLY A 60 12.72 14.22 18.13
C GLY A 60 13.85 13.34 18.70
N LEU A 61 14.86 13.01 17.87
CA LEU A 61 16.08 12.32 18.32
C LEU A 61 16.88 13.18 19.32
N GLY A 62 16.94 14.50 19.09
CA GLY A 62 17.57 15.44 20.03
C GLY A 62 16.85 15.51 21.39
N GLU A 63 15.51 15.51 21.40
CA GLU A 63 14.72 15.41 22.63
C GLU A 63 15.04 14.12 23.40
N LEU A 64 15.06 12.99 22.70
CA LEU A 64 15.39 11.70 23.28
C LEU A 64 16.83 11.66 23.80
N ASN A 65 17.79 12.22 23.04
CA ASN A 65 19.19 12.33 23.44
C ASN A 65 19.32 13.03 24.78
N ARG A 66 18.74 14.24 24.92
CA ARG A 66 18.78 15.02 26.16
C ARG A 66 18.12 14.28 27.34
N ALA A 67 16.98 13.62 27.11
CA ALA A 67 16.29 12.86 28.16
C ALA A 67 17.12 11.67 28.66
N LEU A 68 17.80 10.97 27.75
CA LEU A 68 18.69 9.85 28.09
C LEU A 68 19.93 10.34 28.83
N ASP A 69 20.60 11.42 28.38
CA ASP A 69 21.76 11.98 29.04
C ASP A 69 21.41 12.44 30.46
N ALA A 70 20.28 13.13 30.64
CA ALA A 70 19.81 13.55 31.94
C ALA A 70 19.54 12.37 32.90
N ALA A 71 18.95 11.26 32.38
CA ALA A 71 18.71 10.06 33.18
C ALA A 71 20.01 9.32 33.53
N LEU A 72 20.93 9.17 32.58
CA LEU A 72 22.21 8.46 32.74
C LEU A 72 23.20 9.20 33.64
N ALA A 73 23.09 10.52 33.75
CA ALA A 73 23.94 11.32 34.64
C ALA A 73 23.57 11.18 36.16
N ARG A 74 22.43 10.54 36.47
CA ARG A 74 21.92 10.39 37.82
C ARG A 74 22.39 9.09 38.46
N SER A 75 22.94 9.18 39.68
CA SER A 75 23.37 8.02 40.47
C SER A 75 22.26 7.33 41.25
N ASP A 76 21.10 7.97 41.42
CA ASP A 76 19.92 7.44 42.13
C ASP A 76 18.94 6.67 41.23
N VAL A 77 19.20 6.60 39.91
CA VAL A 77 18.35 5.89 38.96
C VAL A 77 18.73 4.41 38.92
N ALA A 78 17.76 3.56 39.19
CA ALA A 78 17.91 2.11 39.16
C ALA A 78 17.56 1.49 37.76
N ALA A 79 16.77 2.20 36.95
CA ALA A 79 16.36 1.77 35.61
C ALA A 79 15.90 2.94 34.73
N ILE A 80 15.94 2.76 33.43
CA ILE A 80 15.35 3.66 32.44
C ILE A 80 14.28 2.87 31.68
N ALA A 81 13.09 3.44 31.52
CA ALA A 81 12.01 2.85 30.73
C ALA A 81 11.52 3.81 29.65
N ILE A 82 11.18 3.28 28.48
CA ILE A 82 10.63 4.04 27.35
C ILE A 82 9.24 3.50 26.99
N THR A 83 8.30 4.40 26.79
CA THR A 83 6.96 4.12 26.28
C THR A 83 6.49 5.25 25.37
N GLY A 84 5.31 5.14 24.79
CA GLY A 84 4.69 6.21 24.01
C GLY A 84 3.37 6.67 24.60
N LYS A 85 2.78 7.68 23.98
CA LYS A 85 1.40 8.09 24.26
C LYS A 85 0.41 6.94 24.03
N PRO A 86 -0.86 7.02 24.50
CA PRO A 86 -1.83 5.93 24.41
C PRO A 86 -1.92 5.33 23.00
N PHE A 87 -1.85 4.00 22.93
CA PHE A 87 -1.94 3.16 21.72
C PHE A 87 -0.81 3.31 20.70
N MET A 88 0.27 4.02 21.05
CA MET A 88 1.31 4.33 20.07
C MET A 88 2.66 4.63 20.73
N LEU A 89 3.69 3.88 20.35
CA LEU A 89 5.06 4.20 20.73
C LEU A 89 5.65 5.21 19.72
N ALA A 90 5.98 4.76 18.51
CA ALA A 90 6.43 5.61 17.40
C ALA A 90 6.24 4.91 16.06
N ALA A 91 5.99 5.70 15.00
CA ALA A 91 5.83 5.22 13.63
C ALA A 91 7.13 5.30 12.81
N GLY A 92 8.28 5.30 13.48
CA GLY A 92 9.59 5.30 12.84
C GLY A 92 10.12 6.69 12.51
N ALA A 93 11.05 6.73 11.56
CA ALA A 93 11.68 7.97 11.12
C ALA A 93 10.68 8.92 10.45
N ASP A 94 10.94 10.22 10.55
CA ASP A 94 10.18 11.23 9.81
C ASP A 94 10.54 11.20 8.31
N LEU A 95 9.72 10.50 7.53
CA LEU A 95 9.89 10.37 6.08
C LEU A 95 9.81 11.72 5.35
N THR A 96 9.14 12.73 5.94
CA THR A 96 9.08 14.08 5.33
C THR A 96 10.43 14.78 5.41
N GLY A 97 11.22 14.49 6.43
CA GLY A 97 12.61 14.92 6.54
C GLY A 97 13.50 14.28 5.47
N PHE A 98 13.32 12.97 5.22
CA PHE A 98 14.10 12.26 4.20
C PHE A 98 13.91 12.83 2.80
N ALA A 99 12.71 13.27 2.45
CA ALA A 99 12.43 13.89 1.16
C ALA A 99 13.25 15.18 0.93
N LYS A 100 13.69 15.87 2.00
CA LYS A 100 14.46 17.12 1.94
C LYS A 100 15.98 16.92 1.88
N ILE A 101 16.49 15.71 2.11
CA ILE A 101 17.92 15.42 2.08
C ILE A 101 18.43 15.58 0.65
N VAL A 102 19.45 16.44 0.45
CA VAL A 102 19.98 16.79 -0.86
C VAL A 102 21.32 16.13 -1.19
N ASN A 103 22.01 15.58 -0.19
CA ASN A 103 23.29 14.91 -0.41
C ASN A 103 23.53 13.76 0.57
N ARG A 104 24.49 12.89 0.22
CA ARG A 104 24.85 11.70 0.98
C ARG A 104 25.37 11.99 2.39
N GLN A 105 26.02 13.13 2.59
CA GLN A 105 26.55 13.50 3.91
C GLN A 105 25.41 13.76 4.90
N GLN A 106 24.37 14.46 4.49
CA GLN A 106 23.16 14.65 5.31
C GLN A 106 22.46 13.30 5.60
N ALA A 107 22.38 12.42 4.60
CA ALA A 107 21.81 11.08 4.77
C ALA A 107 22.61 10.26 5.81
N LEU A 108 23.94 10.29 5.72
CA LEU A 108 24.82 9.62 6.67
C LEU A 108 24.72 10.21 8.08
N ALA A 109 24.53 11.52 8.20
CA ALA A 109 24.36 12.16 9.51
C ALA A 109 23.10 11.64 10.22
N ILE A 110 21.96 11.54 9.53
CA ILE A 110 20.72 11.00 10.11
C ILE A 110 20.87 9.54 10.54
N ALA A 111 21.54 8.70 9.74
CA ALA A 111 21.83 7.32 10.10
C ALA A 111 22.62 7.24 11.41
N ARG A 112 23.72 7.98 11.51
CA ARG A 112 24.59 8.03 12.68
C ARG A 112 23.92 8.58 13.93
N ILE A 113 23.09 9.62 13.79
CA ILE A 113 22.34 10.19 14.93
C ILE A 113 21.44 9.11 15.55
N GLY A 114 20.66 8.39 14.73
CA GLY A 114 19.77 7.33 15.23
C GLY A 114 20.52 6.26 16.00
N HIS A 115 21.58 5.69 15.44
CA HIS A 115 22.43 4.71 16.13
C HIS A 115 23.02 5.25 17.42
N ALA A 116 23.61 6.45 17.41
CA ALA A 116 24.27 7.01 18.58
C ALA A 116 23.31 7.30 19.74
N VAL A 117 22.10 7.76 19.42
CA VAL A 117 21.05 8.01 20.45
C VAL A 117 20.52 6.70 21.02
N PHE A 118 20.22 5.73 20.15
CA PHE A 118 19.64 4.46 20.62
C PHE A 118 20.65 3.56 21.32
N ASP A 119 21.92 3.60 20.93
CA ASP A 119 22.97 2.80 21.57
C ASP A 119 23.21 3.17 23.04
N LYS A 120 22.83 4.39 23.48
CA LYS A 120 22.83 4.78 24.89
C LYS A 120 21.95 3.88 25.75
N LEU A 121 20.87 3.29 25.17
CA LEU A 121 20.01 2.32 25.87
C LEU A 121 20.69 0.96 26.01
N ALA A 122 21.36 0.51 24.96
CA ALA A 122 22.01 -0.81 24.94
C ALA A 122 23.31 -0.84 25.76
N THR A 123 23.96 0.32 25.92
CA THR A 123 25.21 0.47 26.68
C THR A 123 24.99 1.09 28.07
N SER A 124 23.74 1.29 28.47
CA SER A 124 23.37 1.85 29.76
C SER A 124 23.91 1.00 30.92
N PRO A 125 24.52 1.63 31.97
CA PRO A 125 24.98 0.89 33.16
C PRO A 125 23.83 0.39 34.03
N VAL A 126 22.60 0.88 33.80
CA VAL A 126 21.38 0.41 34.49
C VAL A 126 20.45 -0.29 33.50
N PRO A 127 19.62 -1.22 33.96
CA PRO A 127 18.63 -1.90 33.11
C PRO A 127 17.74 -0.92 32.35
N THR A 128 17.57 -1.17 31.04
CA THR A 128 16.68 -0.39 30.17
C THR A 128 15.51 -1.22 29.71
N PHE A 129 14.33 -0.62 29.69
CA PHE A 129 13.06 -1.27 29.38
C PHE A 129 12.32 -0.53 28.27
N ALA A 130 11.75 -1.27 27.31
CA ALA A 130 10.79 -0.74 26.37
C ALA A 130 9.41 -1.32 26.65
N PHE A 131 8.42 -0.45 26.81
CA PHE A 131 7.01 -0.83 27.01
C PHE A 131 6.23 -0.51 25.73
N LEU A 132 6.07 -1.54 24.87
CA LEU A 132 5.37 -1.42 23.56
C LEU A 132 3.87 -1.38 23.79
N ASN A 133 3.35 -0.20 24.03
CA ASN A 133 1.94 0.05 24.38
C ASN A 133 0.99 0.12 23.18
N GLY A 134 1.50 0.00 21.95
CA GLY A 134 0.73 0.10 20.72
C GLY A 134 1.61 0.04 19.46
N LEU A 135 1.28 0.88 18.47
CA LEU A 135 1.99 0.95 17.20
C LEU A 135 3.49 1.24 17.40
N ALA A 136 4.35 0.40 16.80
CA ALA A 136 5.80 0.55 16.78
C ALA A 136 6.33 0.12 15.40
N LEU A 137 6.69 1.09 14.56
CA LEU A 137 7.11 0.84 13.17
C LEU A 137 8.53 1.34 12.95
N GLY A 138 9.31 0.62 12.15
CA GLY A 138 10.63 1.03 11.71
C GLY A 138 11.53 1.47 12.86
N GLY A 139 12.13 2.65 12.76
CA GLY A 139 12.94 3.24 13.83
C GLY A 139 12.26 3.32 15.20
N GLY A 140 10.92 3.31 15.25
CA GLY A 140 10.17 3.21 16.51
C GLY A 140 10.27 1.81 17.14
N LEU A 141 10.28 0.75 16.34
CA LEU A 141 10.56 -0.60 16.81
C LEU A 141 12.05 -0.76 17.10
N GLU A 142 12.95 -0.23 16.24
CA GLU A 142 14.40 -0.27 16.44
C GLU A 142 14.81 0.35 17.77
N LEU A 143 14.23 1.49 18.15
CA LEU A 143 14.44 2.09 19.48
C LEU A 143 14.18 1.08 20.61
N THR A 144 13.11 0.28 20.51
CA THR A 144 12.78 -0.72 21.56
C THR A 144 13.76 -1.88 21.59
N LEU A 145 14.31 -2.26 20.42
CA LEU A 145 15.28 -3.35 20.27
C LEU A 145 16.62 -3.02 20.97
N HIS A 146 16.96 -1.76 21.14
CA HIS A 146 18.15 -1.33 21.89
C HIS A 146 17.98 -1.43 23.41
N CYS A 147 16.76 -1.55 23.94
CA CYS A 147 16.57 -1.78 25.37
C CYS A 147 16.97 -3.19 25.78
N HIS A 148 17.46 -3.34 27.01
CA HIS A 148 17.79 -4.66 27.58
C HIS A 148 16.57 -5.57 27.65
N TYR A 149 15.40 -5.01 27.98
CA TYR A 149 14.15 -5.75 28.17
C TYR A 149 12.97 -5.07 27.46
N ARG A 150 12.00 -5.87 27.03
CA ARG A 150 10.82 -5.42 26.30
C ARG A 150 9.56 -6.10 26.82
N THR A 151 8.52 -5.31 27.08
CA THR A 151 7.16 -5.82 27.27
C THR A 151 6.27 -5.34 26.14
N VAL A 152 5.24 -6.11 25.80
CA VAL A 152 4.28 -5.75 24.76
C VAL A 152 2.85 -5.86 25.26
N SER A 153 2.00 -4.90 24.88
CA SER A 153 0.56 -4.96 25.14
C SER A 153 -0.11 -5.99 24.21
N ALA A 154 -0.95 -6.86 24.77
CA ALA A 154 -1.77 -7.79 24.00
C ALA A 154 -2.72 -7.06 23.03
N ALA A 155 -3.11 -5.82 23.37
CA ALA A 155 -3.92 -4.96 22.51
C ALA A 155 -3.12 -4.20 21.43
N ALA A 156 -1.78 -4.28 21.45
CA ALA A 156 -0.95 -3.62 20.44
C ALA A 156 -1.19 -4.20 19.04
N SER A 157 -1.21 -3.31 18.08
CA SER A 157 -1.31 -3.66 16.65
C SER A 157 -0.38 -2.73 15.87
N GLY A 158 0.15 -3.23 14.74
CA GLY A 158 1.06 -2.44 13.92
C GLY A 158 2.49 -2.44 14.47
N ILE A 159 3.06 -3.63 14.71
CA ILE A 159 4.48 -3.83 15.04
C ILE A 159 5.17 -4.36 13.78
N ALA A 160 6.13 -3.60 13.22
CA ALA A 160 6.77 -3.97 11.95
C ALA A 160 8.08 -3.22 11.69
N LEU A 161 8.89 -3.78 10.78
CA LEU A 161 10.01 -3.11 10.11
C LEU A 161 9.68 -2.99 8.60
N PRO A 162 8.96 -1.94 8.18
CA PRO A 162 8.41 -1.84 6.82
C PRO A 162 9.39 -1.30 5.78
N GLU A 163 10.63 -1.00 6.14
CA GLU A 163 11.62 -0.26 5.37
C GLU A 163 11.85 -0.83 3.98
N THR A 164 11.92 -2.16 3.85
CA THR A 164 12.18 -2.82 2.57
C THR A 164 11.06 -2.65 1.55
N SER A 165 9.83 -2.38 2.00
CA SER A 165 8.70 -2.01 1.12
C SER A 165 8.86 -0.61 0.48
N LEU A 166 9.70 0.24 1.08
CA LEU A 166 10.01 1.58 0.61
C LEU A 166 11.39 1.67 -0.05
N SER A 167 12.02 0.55 -0.37
CA SER A 167 13.41 0.48 -0.87
C SER A 167 14.45 1.00 0.13
N LEU A 168 14.18 0.89 1.42
CA LEU A 168 15.12 1.16 2.51
C LEU A 168 15.51 -0.12 3.25
N VAL A 169 16.32 0.04 4.27
CA VAL A 169 16.67 -0.99 5.26
C VAL A 169 16.31 -0.50 6.66
N PRO A 170 16.04 -1.38 7.64
CA PRO A 170 16.11 -1.03 9.05
C PRO A 170 17.55 -0.61 9.36
N GLY A 171 17.76 0.68 9.45
CA GLY A 171 19.11 1.27 9.42
C GLY A 171 19.50 1.96 10.73
N TRP A 172 18.77 1.70 11.82
CA TRP A 172 19.09 2.13 13.18
C TRP A 172 19.25 0.93 14.12
N GLY A 173 19.92 -0.13 13.63
CA GLY A 173 20.25 -1.34 14.37
C GLY A 173 19.38 -2.55 14.04
N GLY A 174 18.27 -2.37 13.32
CA GLY A 174 17.30 -3.44 13.09
C GLY A 174 17.84 -4.61 12.27
N ALA A 175 18.65 -4.34 11.25
CA ALA A 175 19.23 -5.39 10.41
C ALA A 175 20.29 -6.22 11.16
N TYR A 176 20.91 -5.67 12.20
CA TYR A 176 21.86 -6.37 13.08
C TYR A 176 21.19 -7.01 14.29
N ILE A 177 20.35 -6.25 15.03
CA ILE A 177 19.80 -6.69 16.32
C ILE A 177 18.78 -7.80 16.12
N VAL A 178 17.87 -7.68 15.13
CA VAL A 178 16.77 -8.63 14.97
C VAL A 178 17.27 -10.06 14.71
N PRO A 179 18.14 -10.33 13.73
CA PRO A 179 18.61 -11.69 13.50
C PRO A 179 19.45 -12.24 14.68
N ASN A 180 20.11 -11.37 15.44
CA ASN A 180 20.85 -11.74 16.65
C ASN A 180 19.97 -11.90 17.90
N LEU A 181 18.71 -11.45 17.86
CA LEU A 181 17.73 -11.58 18.94
C LEU A 181 16.81 -12.79 18.75
N ILE A 182 16.31 -13.01 17.52
CA ILE A 182 15.25 -13.99 17.25
C ILE A 182 15.62 -15.05 16.18
N GLY A 183 16.84 -15.02 15.63
CA GLY A 183 17.30 -15.89 14.56
C GLY A 183 17.04 -15.32 13.15
N ALA A 184 17.80 -15.82 12.17
CA ALA A 184 17.75 -15.32 10.81
C ALA A 184 16.41 -15.59 10.12
N ASP A 185 15.80 -16.74 10.34
CA ASP A 185 14.51 -17.13 9.77
C ASP A 185 13.37 -16.18 10.17
N ARG A 186 13.26 -15.89 11.46
CA ARG A 186 12.27 -14.95 12.00
C ARG A 186 12.56 -13.49 11.62
N ALA A 187 13.86 -13.16 11.53
CA ALA A 187 14.27 -11.85 11.04
C ALA A 187 13.90 -11.65 9.56
N VAL A 188 14.08 -12.68 8.72
CA VAL A 188 13.62 -12.69 7.32
C VAL A 188 12.10 -12.43 7.26
N GLN A 189 11.33 -13.13 8.08
CA GLN A 189 9.88 -12.90 8.14
C GLN A 189 9.54 -11.42 8.44
N LEU A 190 10.22 -10.81 9.41
CA LEU A 190 9.92 -9.45 9.88
C LEU A 190 10.42 -8.36 8.92
N ILE A 191 11.65 -8.52 8.37
CA ILE A 191 12.35 -7.50 7.59
C ILE A 191 12.07 -7.62 6.09
N ILE A 192 11.82 -8.83 5.59
CA ILE A 192 11.70 -9.13 4.15
C ILE A 192 10.29 -9.55 3.77
N GLU A 193 9.80 -10.66 4.34
CA GLU A 193 8.56 -11.27 3.87
C GLU A 193 7.33 -10.41 4.18
N ASN A 194 7.21 -9.95 5.42
CA ASN A 194 6.06 -9.15 5.85
C ASN A 194 5.94 -7.83 5.07
N PRO A 195 7.02 -7.01 4.92
CA PRO A 195 6.95 -5.79 4.12
C PRO A 195 6.60 -6.04 2.65
N LEU A 196 7.19 -7.06 2.02
CA LEU A 196 6.95 -7.40 0.62
C LEU A 196 5.62 -8.16 0.39
N ASN A 197 4.91 -8.56 1.45
CA ASN A 197 3.56 -9.09 1.42
C ASN A 197 2.54 -8.06 1.94
N GLN A 198 2.37 -6.97 1.20
CA GLN A 198 1.41 -5.89 1.50
C GLN A 198 1.64 -5.23 2.86
N ASN A 199 2.90 -5.10 3.26
CA ASN A 199 3.31 -4.49 4.53
C ASN A 199 2.55 -5.07 5.73
N ARG A 200 2.56 -6.40 5.86
CA ARG A 200 1.91 -7.11 6.95
C ARG A 200 2.55 -6.74 8.29
N MET A 201 1.73 -6.28 9.22
CA MET A 201 2.15 -5.90 10.56
C MET A 201 1.76 -6.96 11.57
N LEU A 202 2.55 -7.08 12.65
CA LEU A 202 2.29 -8.01 13.74
C LEU A 202 1.34 -7.38 14.78
N SER A 203 0.53 -8.22 15.42
CA SER A 203 -0.12 -7.91 16.69
C SER A 203 0.86 -8.07 17.86
N GLY A 204 0.50 -7.56 19.05
CA GLY A 204 1.30 -7.75 20.26
C GLY A 204 1.55 -9.23 20.58
N ALA A 205 0.53 -10.09 20.43
CA ALA A 205 0.67 -11.53 20.62
C ALA A 205 1.67 -12.15 19.63
N GLN A 206 1.57 -11.80 18.35
CA GLN A 206 2.50 -12.29 17.33
C GLN A 206 3.93 -11.80 17.55
N ALA A 207 4.11 -10.55 17.99
CA ALA A 207 5.42 -10.01 18.33
C ALA A 207 6.06 -10.75 19.52
N TYR A 208 5.25 -11.08 20.55
CA TYR A 208 5.69 -11.91 21.67
C TYR A 208 6.06 -13.33 21.25
N GLU A 209 5.20 -13.99 20.46
CA GLU A 209 5.46 -15.35 19.94
C GLU A 209 6.71 -15.39 19.04
N LEU A 210 6.97 -14.33 18.30
CA LEU A 210 8.16 -14.21 17.45
C LEU A 210 9.45 -14.03 18.29
N GLY A 211 9.33 -13.59 19.56
CA GLY A 211 10.45 -13.35 20.47
C GLY A 211 10.94 -11.90 20.51
N LEU A 212 10.18 -10.95 19.96
CA LEU A 212 10.52 -9.53 19.98
C LEU A 212 10.31 -8.91 21.38
N ALA A 213 9.49 -9.51 22.23
CA ALA A 213 9.25 -9.06 23.58
C ALA A 213 9.45 -10.19 24.60
N ASP A 214 9.89 -9.84 25.82
CA ASP A 214 10.20 -10.77 26.91
C ASP A 214 8.96 -11.10 27.76
N ALA A 215 7.94 -10.22 27.74
CA ALA A 215 6.65 -10.44 28.41
C ALA A 215 5.51 -9.76 27.65
N ILE A 216 4.29 -10.31 27.82
CA ILE A 216 3.06 -9.76 27.27
C ILE A 216 2.05 -9.54 28.39
N PHE A 217 1.35 -8.39 28.36
CA PHE A 217 0.34 -8.03 29.35
C PHE A 217 -0.93 -7.51 28.68
N ASP A 218 -2.06 -7.62 29.40
CA ASP A 218 -3.33 -7.08 28.92
C ASP A 218 -3.25 -5.56 28.72
N GLY A 219 -3.98 -5.06 27.72
CA GLY A 219 -3.96 -3.64 27.38
C GLY A 219 -4.54 -2.72 28.46
N ALA A 220 -5.45 -3.23 29.29
CA ALA A 220 -6.13 -2.42 30.30
C ALA A 220 -5.20 -1.94 31.42
N ASP A 221 -4.26 -2.77 31.85
CA ASP A 221 -3.32 -2.47 32.94
C ASP A 221 -1.84 -2.57 32.51
N PHE A 222 -1.61 -2.48 31.19
CA PHE A 222 -0.32 -2.73 30.53
C PHE A 222 0.86 -2.00 31.22
N LEU A 223 0.74 -0.68 31.43
CA LEU A 223 1.83 0.11 31.98
C LEU A 223 2.13 -0.29 33.44
N ALA A 224 1.11 -0.50 34.23
CA ALA A 224 1.26 -0.92 35.63
C ALA A 224 1.92 -2.29 35.75
N ARG A 225 1.50 -3.25 34.91
CA ARG A 225 2.08 -4.60 34.84
C ARG A 225 3.53 -4.57 34.34
N SER A 226 3.82 -3.73 33.37
CA SER A 226 5.19 -3.58 32.85
C SER A 226 6.13 -2.98 33.88
N LEU A 227 5.67 -2.00 34.69
CA LEU A 227 6.44 -1.44 35.78
C LEU A 227 6.65 -2.43 36.93
N ASP A 228 5.61 -3.22 37.28
CA ASP A 228 5.75 -4.27 38.29
C ASP A 228 6.76 -5.34 37.86
N TRP A 229 6.67 -5.77 36.59
CA TRP A 229 7.61 -6.73 35.99
C TRP A 229 9.04 -6.17 35.96
N ALA A 230 9.22 -4.90 35.58
CA ALA A 230 10.52 -4.23 35.64
C ALA A 230 11.09 -4.18 37.06
N GLY A 231 10.23 -3.94 38.07
CA GLY A 231 10.60 -4.02 39.48
C GLY A 231 11.14 -5.41 39.88
N HIS A 232 10.52 -6.48 39.39
CA HIS A 232 11.03 -7.85 39.62
C HIS A 232 12.41 -8.08 38.99
N ILE A 233 12.63 -7.60 37.76
CA ILE A 233 13.93 -7.74 37.04
C ILE A 233 15.01 -6.95 37.80
N VAL A 234 14.74 -5.69 38.16
CA VAL A 234 15.71 -4.83 38.88
C VAL A 234 16.04 -5.37 40.26
N ALA A 235 15.04 -5.91 41.00
CA ALA A 235 15.23 -6.56 42.30
C ALA A 235 15.90 -7.95 42.23
N GLY A 236 16.17 -8.47 40.99
CA GLY A 236 16.74 -9.80 40.79
C GLY A 236 15.82 -10.97 41.18
N SER A 237 14.53 -10.70 41.43
CA SER A 237 13.53 -11.72 41.74
C SER A 237 12.95 -12.44 40.54
N GLN A 238 13.26 -11.94 39.32
CA GLN A 238 12.93 -12.58 38.05
C GLN A 238 14.10 -12.41 37.05
N THR A 239 14.32 -13.42 36.22
CA THR A 239 15.32 -13.41 35.16
C THR A 239 14.65 -13.70 33.81
N VAL A 240 15.19 -13.16 32.73
CA VAL A 240 14.74 -13.43 31.36
C VAL A 240 15.72 -14.41 30.74
N SER A 241 15.20 -15.53 30.23
CA SER A 241 15.97 -16.48 29.42
C SER A 241 15.54 -16.33 27.96
N ARG A 242 16.50 -16.17 27.07
CA ARG A 242 16.27 -16.14 25.62
C ARG A 242 16.96 -17.35 25.00
N PRO A 243 16.40 -17.94 23.92
CA PRO A 243 17.03 -19.05 23.24
C PRO A 243 18.36 -18.62 22.62
N ASP A 244 19.32 -19.56 22.57
CA ASP A 244 20.56 -19.36 21.81
C ASP A 244 20.25 -19.25 20.32
N ILE A 245 20.94 -18.33 19.65
CA ILE A 245 20.76 -18.11 18.21
C ILE A 245 21.70 -19.03 17.43
N ASP A 246 21.11 -19.87 16.57
CA ASP A 246 21.87 -20.70 15.63
C ASP A 246 22.47 -19.82 14.52
N ARG A 247 23.80 -19.67 14.55
CA ARG A 247 24.59 -19.00 13.52
C ARG A 247 25.25 -20.00 12.55
N GLY A 248 24.75 -21.21 12.46
CA GLY A 248 25.25 -22.26 11.56
C GLY A 248 24.66 -22.16 10.15
N THR A 249 24.49 -23.35 9.55
CA THR A 249 23.97 -23.50 8.18
C THR A 249 22.49 -23.04 8.04
N ALA A 250 21.72 -23.11 9.12
CA ALA A 250 20.33 -22.65 9.13
C ALA A 250 20.21 -21.15 8.84
N TRP A 251 21.15 -20.33 9.34
CA TRP A 251 21.22 -18.91 9.03
C TRP A 251 21.39 -18.65 7.53
N ASP A 252 22.36 -19.31 6.92
CA ASP A 252 22.66 -19.16 5.49
C ASP A 252 21.51 -19.67 4.62
N ALA A 253 20.88 -20.77 5.00
CA ALA A 253 19.72 -21.33 4.30
C ALA A 253 18.50 -20.39 4.34
N ALA A 254 18.23 -19.74 5.50
CA ALA A 254 17.17 -18.75 5.62
C ALA A 254 17.39 -17.56 4.68
N LEU A 255 18.62 -17.02 4.61
CA LEU A 255 18.94 -15.91 3.72
C LEU A 255 18.90 -16.30 2.23
N ALA A 256 19.30 -17.51 1.87
CA ALA A 256 19.22 -18.02 0.50
C ALA A 256 17.75 -18.17 0.06
N ALA A 257 16.88 -18.69 0.91
CA ALA A 257 15.45 -18.76 0.65
C ALA A 257 14.82 -17.37 0.52
N ALA A 258 15.21 -16.46 1.41
CA ALA A 258 14.77 -15.07 1.37
C ALA A 258 15.23 -14.35 0.08
N ARG A 259 16.42 -14.64 -0.42
CA ARG A 259 16.90 -14.10 -1.70
C ARG A 259 16.01 -14.54 -2.86
N SER A 260 15.68 -15.83 -2.93
CA SER A 260 14.76 -16.35 -3.96
C SER A 260 13.36 -15.71 -3.84
N PHE A 261 12.89 -15.49 -2.61
CA PHE A 261 11.63 -14.80 -2.37
C PHE A 261 11.69 -13.33 -2.86
N VAL A 262 12.74 -12.58 -2.54
CA VAL A 262 12.94 -11.20 -3.02
C VAL A 262 12.99 -11.15 -4.54
N ASP A 263 13.73 -12.06 -5.18
CA ASP A 263 13.81 -12.17 -6.64
C ASP A 263 12.43 -12.39 -7.27
N SER A 264 11.58 -13.21 -6.63
CA SER A 264 10.19 -13.43 -7.08
C SER A 264 9.28 -12.21 -6.95
N LYS A 265 9.59 -11.30 -5.99
CA LYS A 265 8.74 -10.12 -5.70
C LYS A 265 9.15 -8.87 -6.46
N VAL A 266 10.46 -8.60 -6.57
CA VAL A 266 10.95 -7.33 -7.10
C VAL A 266 11.95 -7.48 -8.26
N SER A 267 12.39 -8.68 -8.59
CA SER A 267 13.23 -9.00 -9.75
C SER A 267 14.43 -8.04 -9.95
N GLY A 268 15.06 -7.59 -8.86
CA GLY A 268 16.18 -6.64 -8.90
C GLY A 268 15.78 -5.17 -8.94
N ALA A 269 14.51 -4.83 -9.11
CA ALA A 269 14.04 -3.45 -9.32
C ALA A 269 14.10 -2.57 -8.07
N SER A 270 14.13 -3.15 -6.86
CA SER A 270 14.20 -2.43 -5.60
C SER A 270 15.46 -2.84 -4.83
N PRO A 271 16.42 -1.93 -4.56
CA PRO A 271 17.68 -2.29 -3.90
C PRO A 271 17.55 -2.59 -2.40
N GLY A 272 16.57 -2.01 -1.70
CA GLY A 272 16.43 -2.10 -0.24
C GLY A 272 16.38 -3.54 0.28
N PRO A 273 15.51 -4.43 -0.22
CA PRO A 273 15.45 -5.82 0.22
C PRO A 273 16.77 -6.59 0.06
N TYR A 274 17.48 -6.37 -1.03
CA TYR A 274 18.79 -7.01 -1.27
C TYR A 274 19.83 -6.51 -0.28
N ARG A 275 19.86 -5.20 -0.06
CA ARG A 275 20.78 -4.58 0.88
C ARG A 275 20.50 -5.04 2.32
N ALA A 276 19.22 -5.22 2.69
CA ALA A 276 18.86 -5.79 3.99
C ALA A 276 19.38 -7.22 4.16
N LEU A 277 19.28 -8.07 3.13
CA LEU A 277 19.85 -9.43 3.16
C LEU A 277 21.37 -9.42 3.32
N GLU A 278 22.09 -8.51 2.66
CA GLU A 278 23.55 -8.36 2.81
C GLU A 278 23.93 -7.96 4.24
N LEU A 279 23.21 -7.01 4.85
CA LEU A 279 23.40 -6.59 6.24
C LEU A 279 23.13 -7.75 7.22
N MET A 280 22.04 -8.49 7.02
CA MET A 280 21.70 -9.66 7.84
C MET A 280 22.74 -10.80 7.69
N ALA A 281 23.32 -10.96 6.50
CA ALA A 281 24.42 -11.90 6.29
C ALA A 281 25.67 -11.49 7.07
N ALA A 282 26.03 -10.22 7.02
CA ALA A 282 27.15 -9.66 7.78
C ALA A 282 26.93 -9.75 9.30
N ALA A 283 25.69 -9.57 9.76
CA ALA A 283 25.30 -9.61 11.18
C ALA A 283 25.60 -10.96 11.86
N LYS A 284 25.80 -12.04 11.09
CA LYS A 284 26.18 -13.37 11.57
C LYS A 284 27.51 -13.35 12.35
N THR A 285 28.47 -12.54 11.90
CA THR A 285 29.85 -12.53 12.42
C THR A 285 30.38 -11.18 12.84
N ALA A 286 29.74 -10.09 12.38
CA ALA A 286 30.14 -8.74 12.71
C ALA A 286 29.92 -8.42 14.20
N ASP A 287 30.79 -7.62 14.78
CA ASP A 287 30.48 -6.92 16.03
C ASP A 287 29.48 -5.77 15.80
N ARG A 288 28.95 -5.25 16.89
CA ARG A 288 27.93 -4.17 16.84
C ARG A 288 28.44 -2.93 16.11
N ALA A 289 29.66 -2.51 16.36
CA ALA A 289 30.20 -1.26 15.79
C ALA A 289 30.39 -1.39 14.27
N ALA A 290 30.93 -2.51 13.82
CA ALA A 290 31.08 -2.80 12.39
C ALA A 290 29.71 -2.93 11.69
N ALA A 291 28.75 -3.58 12.32
CA ALA A 291 27.39 -3.73 11.77
C ALA A 291 26.67 -2.40 11.65
N TYR A 292 26.71 -1.56 12.67
CA TYR A 292 26.10 -0.22 12.65
C TYR A 292 26.76 0.68 11.59
N ALA A 293 28.08 0.61 11.45
CA ALA A 293 28.76 1.34 10.39
C ALA A 293 28.33 0.87 8.99
N ALA A 294 28.05 -0.42 8.80
CA ALA A 294 27.54 -0.96 7.54
C ALA A 294 26.07 -0.52 7.28
N GLU A 295 25.22 -0.52 8.30
CA GLU A 295 23.85 -0.01 8.23
C GLU A 295 23.84 1.50 7.89
N ASP A 296 24.70 2.33 8.53
CA ASP A 296 24.86 3.76 8.25
C ASP A 296 25.16 4.01 6.76
N GLN A 297 26.11 3.26 6.18
CA GLN A 297 26.46 3.39 4.78
C GLN A 297 25.32 2.96 3.87
N ALA A 298 24.68 1.83 4.17
CA ALA A 298 23.54 1.30 3.41
C ALA A 298 22.37 2.28 3.42
N LEU A 299 22.03 2.82 4.59
CA LEU A 299 20.94 3.80 4.73
C LEU A 299 21.26 5.09 3.96
N ALA A 300 22.49 5.60 4.06
CA ALA A 300 22.92 6.79 3.34
C ALA A 300 22.87 6.63 1.82
N ASP A 301 23.28 5.46 1.30
CA ASP A 301 23.21 5.17 -0.13
C ASP A 301 21.77 5.06 -0.61
N LEU A 302 20.92 4.34 0.14
CA LEU A 302 19.51 4.13 -0.20
C LEU A 302 18.68 5.42 -0.10
N ILE A 303 18.96 6.31 0.85
CA ILE A 303 18.30 7.63 0.95
C ILE A 303 18.54 8.46 -0.33
N MET A 304 19.68 8.28 -0.98
CA MET A 304 19.99 8.97 -2.23
C MET A 304 19.51 8.24 -3.47
N SER A 305 19.00 7.01 -3.34
CA SER A 305 18.55 6.21 -4.47
C SER A 305 17.28 6.76 -5.13
N PRO A 306 17.14 6.64 -6.44
CA PRO A 306 15.91 7.04 -7.13
C PRO A 306 14.70 6.19 -6.71
N GLU A 307 14.91 4.94 -6.30
CA GLU A 307 13.85 4.05 -5.83
C GLU A 307 13.24 4.53 -4.52
N LEU A 308 14.05 5.00 -3.56
CA LEU A 308 13.49 5.62 -2.36
C LEU A 308 12.74 6.91 -2.70
N ARG A 309 13.30 7.78 -3.54
CA ARG A 309 12.63 9.03 -3.92
C ARG A 309 11.26 8.77 -4.54
N ALA A 310 11.18 7.80 -5.43
CA ALA A 310 9.93 7.33 -5.99
C ALA A 310 9.00 6.75 -4.92
N SER A 311 9.53 5.96 -3.98
CA SER A 311 8.74 5.40 -2.86
C SER A 311 8.19 6.47 -1.92
N LEU A 312 8.97 7.50 -1.59
CA LEU A 312 8.51 8.64 -0.76
C LEU A 312 7.39 9.42 -1.48
N TYR A 313 7.55 9.64 -2.78
CA TYR A 313 6.52 10.26 -3.60
C TYR A 313 5.23 9.42 -3.62
N ALA A 314 5.33 8.11 -3.87
CA ALA A 314 4.19 7.19 -3.83
C ALA A 314 3.51 7.18 -2.46
N PHE A 315 4.28 7.16 -1.38
CA PHE A 315 3.78 7.24 -0.02
C PHE A 315 3.00 8.54 0.21
N ASP A 316 3.53 9.67 -0.24
CA ASP A 316 2.88 10.98 -0.13
C ASP A 316 1.58 11.04 -0.93
N LEU A 317 1.55 10.48 -2.15
CA LEU A 317 0.34 10.34 -2.95
C LEU A 317 -0.76 9.61 -2.19
N VAL A 318 -0.45 8.44 -1.62
CA VAL A 318 -1.43 7.63 -0.89
C VAL A 318 -1.86 8.29 0.42
N GLN A 319 -0.95 8.96 1.14
CA GLN A 319 -1.27 9.57 2.44
C GLN A 319 -1.95 10.93 2.33
N LYS A 320 -1.67 11.72 1.30
CA LYS A 320 -2.18 13.09 1.19
C LYS A 320 -3.12 13.26 0.00
N ARG A 321 -2.68 12.95 -1.23
CA ARG A 321 -3.46 13.20 -2.44
C ARG A 321 -4.74 12.35 -2.50
N ALA A 322 -4.64 11.05 -2.16
CA ALA A 322 -5.79 10.18 -2.09
C ALA A 322 -6.89 10.62 -1.09
N ARG A 323 -6.51 11.41 -0.07
CA ARG A 323 -7.47 11.94 0.93
C ARG A 323 -8.13 13.23 0.50
N LYS A 324 -7.57 13.93 -0.50
CA LYS A 324 -8.11 15.17 -1.08
C LYS A 324 -7.99 15.06 -2.60
N PRO A 325 -8.92 14.33 -3.25
CA PRO A 325 -8.89 14.19 -4.70
C PRO A 325 -8.92 15.56 -5.38
N ALA A 326 -8.10 15.72 -6.41
CA ALA A 326 -8.14 16.94 -7.22
C ALA A 326 -9.50 17.03 -7.94
N GLY A 327 -10.04 18.23 -8.05
CA GLY A 327 -11.36 18.44 -8.65
C GLY A 327 -12.55 18.00 -7.78
N ALA A 328 -12.31 17.61 -6.51
CA ALA A 328 -13.39 17.32 -5.57
C ALA A 328 -14.13 18.61 -5.19
N PRO A 329 -15.47 18.59 -5.19
CA PRO A 329 -16.30 19.70 -4.73
C PRO A 329 -16.25 19.86 -3.20
N ASP A 330 -16.97 20.86 -2.69
CA ASP A 330 -17.15 21.03 -1.25
C ASP A 330 -17.88 19.79 -0.67
N ALA A 331 -17.27 19.16 0.33
CA ALA A 331 -17.83 17.96 0.96
C ALA A 331 -19.19 18.21 1.66
N THR A 332 -19.53 19.47 1.98
CA THR A 332 -20.83 19.82 2.57
C THR A 332 -21.99 19.67 1.59
N LEU A 333 -21.71 19.54 0.29
CA LEU A 333 -22.73 19.30 -0.74
C LEU A 333 -23.16 17.83 -0.79
N ALA A 334 -22.44 16.93 -0.14
CA ALA A 334 -22.78 15.51 -0.12
C ALA A 334 -24.13 15.26 0.55
N ARG A 335 -24.98 14.50 -0.14
CA ARG A 335 -26.30 14.07 0.36
C ARG A 335 -26.17 12.81 1.19
N PRO A 336 -26.97 12.64 2.27
CA PRO A 336 -27.01 11.41 3.05
C PRO A 336 -27.43 10.21 2.19
N VAL A 337 -26.75 9.07 2.37
CA VAL A 337 -27.12 7.82 1.72
C VAL A 337 -27.56 6.83 2.78
N THR A 338 -28.86 6.53 2.80
CA THR A 338 -29.51 5.68 3.80
C THR A 338 -29.98 4.32 3.24
N LYS A 339 -30.12 4.21 1.90
CA LYS A 339 -30.42 2.96 1.19
C LYS A 339 -29.70 2.92 -0.15
N ILE A 340 -29.17 1.76 -0.49
CA ILE A 340 -28.43 1.51 -1.74
C ILE A 340 -29.21 0.56 -2.63
N GLY A 341 -29.27 0.87 -3.92
CA GLY A 341 -29.69 -0.03 -4.97
C GLY A 341 -28.50 -0.58 -5.77
N VAL A 342 -28.54 -1.85 -6.11
CA VAL A 342 -27.54 -2.50 -6.98
C VAL A 342 -28.27 -3.20 -8.13
N VAL A 343 -28.01 -2.77 -9.36
CA VAL A 343 -28.62 -3.36 -10.56
C VAL A 343 -27.63 -4.30 -11.24
N GLY A 344 -28.06 -5.55 -11.40
CA GLY A 344 -27.25 -6.70 -11.71
C GLY A 344 -27.02 -7.57 -10.47
N ALA A 345 -26.96 -8.89 -10.65
CA ALA A 345 -26.66 -9.87 -9.61
C ALA A 345 -25.45 -10.75 -9.99
N GLY A 346 -24.66 -10.30 -10.96
CA GLY A 346 -23.41 -10.94 -11.35
C GLY A 346 -22.31 -10.79 -10.29
N LEU A 347 -21.12 -11.30 -10.57
CA LEU A 347 -20.00 -11.32 -9.63
C LEU A 347 -19.65 -9.92 -9.09
N MET A 348 -19.51 -8.91 -9.97
CA MET A 348 -19.16 -7.54 -9.55
C MET A 348 -20.26 -6.93 -8.69
N ALA A 349 -21.52 -6.99 -9.12
CA ALA A 349 -22.67 -6.49 -8.37
C ALA A 349 -22.76 -7.11 -6.97
N SER A 350 -22.61 -8.43 -6.88
CA SER A 350 -22.64 -9.16 -5.59
C SER A 350 -21.47 -8.75 -4.67
N GLN A 351 -20.25 -8.56 -5.21
CA GLN A 351 -19.11 -8.06 -4.44
C GLN A 351 -19.33 -6.62 -3.94
N LEU A 352 -19.95 -5.76 -4.77
CA LEU A 352 -20.35 -4.40 -4.39
C LEU A 352 -21.37 -4.42 -3.26
N ALA A 353 -22.41 -5.25 -3.35
CA ALA A 353 -23.42 -5.41 -2.30
C ALA A 353 -22.77 -5.82 -0.96
N VAL A 354 -21.84 -6.80 -0.95
CA VAL A 354 -21.07 -7.17 0.25
C VAL A 354 -20.27 -5.99 0.80
N LEU A 355 -19.64 -5.19 -0.06
CA LEU A 355 -18.86 -4.03 0.36
C LEU A 355 -19.75 -2.96 1.01
N PHE A 356 -20.88 -2.62 0.37
CA PHE A 356 -21.85 -1.65 0.90
C PHE A 356 -22.40 -2.09 2.26
N LEU A 357 -22.91 -3.32 2.38
CA LEU A 357 -23.38 -3.85 3.64
C LEU A 357 -22.34 -3.74 4.76
N ARG A 358 -21.11 -4.13 4.50
CA ARG A 358 -20.05 -4.15 5.51
C ARG A 358 -19.58 -2.77 5.94
N ARG A 359 -19.62 -1.79 5.05
CA ARG A 359 -19.02 -0.47 5.28
C ARG A 359 -20.04 0.58 5.67
N LEU A 360 -21.18 0.62 4.99
CA LEU A 360 -22.21 1.60 5.25
C LEU A 360 -23.24 1.10 6.29
N GLN A 361 -23.48 -0.22 6.36
CA GLN A 361 -24.45 -0.84 7.25
C GLN A 361 -25.86 -0.28 7.06
N VAL A 362 -26.24 0.02 5.82
CA VAL A 362 -27.55 0.47 5.39
C VAL A 362 -28.26 -0.65 4.60
N PRO A 363 -29.58 -0.61 4.43
CA PRO A 363 -30.30 -1.52 3.54
C PRO A 363 -29.74 -1.49 2.11
N VAL A 364 -29.60 -2.66 1.51
CA VAL A 364 -29.17 -2.85 0.13
C VAL A 364 -30.23 -3.69 -0.58
N VAL A 365 -30.72 -3.22 -1.72
CA VAL A 365 -31.59 -3.99 -2.60
C VAL A 365 -30.85 -4.34 -3.88
N ILE A 366 -30.90 -5.61 -4.30
CA ILE A 366 -30.26 -6.09 -5.53
C ILE A 366 -31.33 -6.58 -6.51
N THR A 367 -31.15 -6.28 -7.80
CA THR A 367 -32.04 -6.76 -8.87
C THR A 367 -31.27 -7.33 -10.05
N ASP A 368 -31.93 -8.21 -10.82
CA ASP A 368 -31.47 -8.70 -12.12
C ASP A 368 -32.71 -9.03 -12.99
N LEU A 369 -32.52 -9.55 -14.20
CA LEU A 369 -33.54 -9.84 -15.19
C LEU A 369 -34.56 -10.87 -14.72
N ASP A 370 -34.17 -11.79 -13.83
CA ASP A 370 -35.02 -12.85 -13.32
C ASP A 370 -34.68 -13.24 -11.88
N GLN A 371 -35.62 -13.91 -11.20
CA GLN A 371 -35.48 -14.28 -9.80
C GLN A 371 -34.34 -15.29 -9.57
N GLU A 372 -34.00 -16.16 -10.51
CA GLU A 372 -32.91 -17.13 -10.36
C GLU A 372 -31.58 -16.43 -10.23
N ARG A 373 -31.34 -15.39 -11.04
CA ARG A 373 -30.13 -14.55 -10.96
C ARG A 373 -30.07 -13.77 -9.66
N VAL A 374 -31.19 -13.18 -9.24
CA VAL A 374 -31.29 -12.48 -7.96
C VAL A 374 -30.95 -13.41 -6.80
N ASP A 375 -31.53 -14.62 -6.78
CA ASP A 375 -31.29 -15.62 -5.72
C ASP A 375 -29.82 -16.06 -5.70
N LYS A 376 -29.20 -16.22 -6.86
CA LYS A 376 -27.77 -16.53 -6.99
C LYS A 376 -26.89 -15.42 -6.42
N GLY A 377 -27.21 -14.16 -6.70
CA GLY A 377 -26.53 -13.00 -6.14
C GLY A 377 -26.65 -12.93 -4.63
N LEU A 378 -27.88 -13.10 -4.10
CA LEU A 378 -28.13 -13.15 -2.65
C LEU A 378 -27.39 -14.31 -1.98
N GLY A 379 -27.36 -15.49 -2.64
CA GLY A 379 -26.60 -16.65 -2.18
C GLY A 379 -25.10 -16.36 -2.07
N TYR A 380 -24.53 -15.66 -3.05
CA TYR A 380 -23.13 -15.22 -3.00
C TYR A 380 -22.88 -14.27 -1.81
N VAL A 381 -23.73 -13.25 -1.63
CA VAL A 381 -23.60 -12.27 -0.53
C VAL A 381 -23.65 -12.96 0.82
N THR A 382 -24.62 -13.85 1.02
CA THR A 382 -24.78 -14.64 2.25
C THR A 382 -23.55 -15.51 2.52
N ALA A 383 -23.06 -16.22 1.51
CA ALA A 383 -21.88 -17.08 1.63
C ALA A 383 -20.62 -16.28 2.01
N GLU A 384 -20.42 -15.06 1.46
CA GLU A 384 -19.28 -14.22 1.81
C GLU A 384 -19.37 -13.70 3.27
N ILE A 385 -20.56 -13.32 3.73
CA ILE A 385 -20.78 -12.92 5.13
C ILE A 385 -20.49 -14.11 6.07
N ASP A 386 -20.94 -15.33 5.71
CA ASP A 386 -20.68 -16.54 6.48
C ASP A 386 -19.20 -16.91 6.52
N LYS A 387 -18.46 -16.74 5.43
CA LYS A 387 -16.99 -16.91 5.41
C LYS A 387 -16.29 -15.95 6.37
N LEU A 388 -16.75 -14.69 6.46
CA LEU A 388 -16.20 -13.71 7.41
C LEU A 388 -16.49 -14.12 8.86
N ARG A 389 -17.69 -14.64 9.16
CA ARG A 389 -18.06 -15.19 10.46
C ARG A 389 -17.20 -16.39 10.81
N ALA A 390 -17.07 -17.37 9.91
CA ALA A 390 -16.25 -18.56 10.10
C ALA A 390 -14.76 -18.23 10.39
N LYS A 391 -14.23 -17.21 9.71
CA LYS A 391 -12.88 -16.69 9.94
C LYS A 391 -12.76 -15.76 11.17
N ARG A 392 -13.82 -15.64 11.99
CA ARG A 392 -13.90 -14.76 13.18
C ARG A 392 -13.56 -13.31 12.88
N ARG A 393 -13.76 -12.83 11.66
CA ARG A 393 -13.56 -11.42 11.28
C ARG A 393 -14.74 -10.53 11.65
N ILE A 394 -15.91 -11.13 11.86
CA ILE A 394 -17.13 -10.50 12.39
C ILE A 394 -17.79 -11.45 13.39
N SER A 395 -18.56 -10.89 14.36
CA SER A 395 -19.36 -11.68 15.28
C SER A 395 -20.60 -12.29 14.60
N SER A 396 -21.23 -13.28 15.22
CA SER A 396 -22.49 -13.85 14.73
C SER A 396 -23.60 -12.79 14.66
N ASP A 397 -23.69 -11.90 15.67
CA ASP A 397 -24.67 -10.81 15.67
C ASP A 397 -24.45 -9.82 14.54
N ALA A 398 -23.18 -9.50 14.24
CA ALA A 398 -22.85 -8.65 13.10
C ALA A 398 -23.22 -9.33 11.77
N ALA A 399 -22.95 -10.62 11.63
CA ALA A 399 -23.33 -11.38 10.44
C ALA A 399 -24.87 -11.38 10.23
N ASN A 400 -25.63 -11.67 11.29
CA ASN A 400 -27.10 -11.66 11.23
C ASN A 400 -27.64 -10.27 10.87
N ARG A 401 -27.09 -9.19 11.42
CA ARG A 401 -27.49 -7.83 11.05
C ARG A 401 -27.22 -7.54 9.57
N LEU A 402 -26.03 -7.90 9.05
CA LEU A 402 -25.70 -7.68 7.64
C LEU A 402 -26.61 -8.49 6.70
N GLN A 403 -26.93 -9.73 7.06
CA GLN A 403 -27.85 -10.56 6.28
C GLN A 403 -29.29 -10.04 6.30
N ALA A 404 -29.71 -9.37 7.38
CA ALA A 404 -31.04 -8.75 7.46
C ALA A 404 -31.14 -7.43 6.64
N LEU A 405 -30.04 -6.83 6.22
CA LEU A 405 -29.99 -5.59 5.45
C LEU A 405 -29.99 -5.81 3.94
N ILE A 406 -29.88 -7.05 3.44
CA ILE A 406 -29.93 -7.35 2.01
C ILE A 406 -31.28 -7.89 1.62
N SER A 407 -31.83 -7.38 0.52
CA SER A 407 -33.02 -7.90 -0.14
C SER A 407 -32.79 -8.02 -1.64
N GLY A 408 -33.58 -8.87 -2.29
CA GLY A 408 -33.57 -9.02 -3.74
C GLY A 408 -34.97 -8.85 -4.31
N THR A 409 -35.05 -8.32 -5.51
CA THR A 409 -36.33 -8.09 -6.23
C THR A 409 -36.11 -8.15 -7.74
N THR A 410 -37.16 -8.39 -8.49
CA THR A 410 -37.22 -8.17 -9.94
C THR A 410 -37.94 -6.87 -10.32
N GLU A 411 -38.48 -6.15 -9.33
CA GLU A 411 -39.30 -4.97 -9.51
C GLU A 411 -38.55 -3.69 -9.21
N LEU A 412 -38.37 -2.80 -10.19
CA LEU A 412 -37.66 -1.55 -10.02
C LEU A 412 -38.33 -0.54 -9.08
N ILE A 413 -39.63 -0.70 -8.79
CA ILE A 413 -40.30 0.15 -7.81
C ILE A 413 -39.73 0.03 -6.40
N ASP A 414 -39.10 -1.08 -6.05
CA ASP A 414 -38.45 -1.29 -4.77
C ASP A 414 -37.16 -0.43 -4.59
N PHE A 415 -36.76 0.25 -5.65
CA PHE A 415 -35.65 1.23 -5.64
C PHE A 415 -36.12 2.67 -5.36
N ALA A 416 -37.42 2.93 -5.23
CA ALA A 416 -38.00 4.27 -5.13
C ALA A 416 -37.43 5.11 -3.97
N ASP A 417 -37.06 4.47 -2.87
CA ASP A 417 -36.48 5.09 -1.67
C ASP A 417 -34.93 4.93 -1.58
N CYS A 418 -34.28 4.51 -2.67
CA CYS A 418 -32.82 4.49 -2.74
C CYS A 418 -32.27 5.92 -2.94
N ASP A 419 -31.19 6.23 -2.21
CA ASP A 419 -30.46 7.51 -2.35
C ASP A 419 -29.31 7.40 -3.34
N PHE A 420 -28.79 6.17 -3.53
CA PHE A 420 -27.68 5.86 -4.42
C PHE A 420 -27.94 4.51 -5.09
N VAL A 421 -27.97 4.48 -6.41
CA VAL A 421 -28.12 3.25 -7.19
C VAL A 421 -26.89 3.07 -8.08
N ILE A 422 -26.28 1.88 -8.05
CA ILE A 422 -25.19 1.52 -8.95
C ILE A 422 -25.61 0.39 -9.89
N GLU A 423 -25.46 0.61 -11.20
CA GLU A 423 -25.60 -0.47 -12.16
C GLU A 423 -24.25 -1.16 -12.42
N ALA A 424 -24.27 -2.48 -12.43
CA ALA A 424 -23.15 -3.35 -12.75
C ALA A 424 -23.63 -4.51 -13.64
N VAL A 425 -24.40 -4.16 -14.66
CA VAL A 425 -24.93 -5.06 -15.69
C VAL A 425 -23.90 -5.29 -16.79
N PHE A 426 -24.29 -6.01 -17.84
CA PHE A 426 -23.42 -6.32 -18.97
C PHE A 426 -22.86 -5.04 -19.64
N GLU A 427 -21.58 -5.08 -20.04
CA GLU A 427 -20.85 -3.91 -20.55
C GLU A 427 -21.23 -3.60 -22.00
N GLU A 428 -22.46 -3.15 -22.21
CA GLU A 428 -23.02 -2.76 -23.49
C GLU A 428 -23.84 -1.48 -23.37
N MET A 429 -23.56 -0.50 -24.22
CA MET A 429 -24.13 0.85 -24.16
C MET A 429 -25.67 0.85 -24.19
N SER A 430 -26.27 0.07 -25.10
CA SER A 430 -27.71 -0.04 -25.26
C SER A 430 -28.41 -0.56 -23.98
N ILE A 431 -27.82 -1.57 -23.34
CA ILE A 431 -28.33 -2.17 -22.12
C ILE A 431 -28.24 -1.16 -20.97
N LYS A 432 -27.09 -0.49 -20.81
CA LYS A 432 -26.89 0.48 -19.73
C LYS A 432 -27.80 1.71 -19.87
N LYS A 433 -27.99 2.23 -21.09
CA LYS A 433 -28.97 3.29 -21.37
C LYS A 433 -30.39 2.89 -20.96
N GLN A 434 -30.81 1.67 -21.34
CA GLN A 434 -32.14 1.18 -20.99
C GLN A 434 -32.31 1.05 -19.47
N VAL A 435 -31.34 0.48 -18.78
CA VAL A 435 -31.36 0.32 -17.31
C VAL A 435 -31.46 1.66 -16.61
N LEU A 436 -30.64 2.65 -17.01
CA LEU A 436 -30.69 3.98 -16.40
C LEU A 436 -32.01 4.69 -16.67
N ALA A 437 -32.55 4.61 -17.91
CA ALA A 437 -33.86 5.18 -18.25
C ALA A 437 -35.03 4.53 -17.50
N ASP A 438 -34.95 3.22 -17.25
CA ASP A 438 -35.99 2.54 -16.47
C ASP A 438 -35.88 2.86 -14.97
N LEU A 439 -34.67 2.95 -14.41
CA LEU A 439 -34.43 3.38 -13.02
C LEU A 439 -34.96 4.80 -12.77
N GLU A 440 -34.69 5.71 -13.71
CA GLU A 440 -35.09 7.12 -13.59
C GLU A 440 -36.58 7.32 -13.32
N LYS A 441 -37.43 6.43 -13.87
CA LYS A 441 -38.89 6.47 -13.69
C LYS A 441 -39.34 6.14 -12.27
N HIS A 442 -38.50 5.46 -11.49
CA HIS A 442 -38.86 4.92 -10.17
C HIS A 442 -38.17 5.61 -9.00
N VAL A 443 -36.91 6.02 -9.17
CA VAL A 443 -36.11 6.64 -8.08
C VAL A 443 -36.40 8.14 -7.95
N SER A 444 -36.12 8.70 -6.78
CA SER A 444 -36.27 10.14 -6.54
C SER A 444 -35.30 10.95 -7.40
N ASN A 445 -35.63 12.23 -7.69
CA ASN A 445 -34.75 13.13 -8.45
C ASN A 445 -33.41 13.40 -7.74
N ASN A 446 -33.35 13.17 -6.44
CA ASN A 446 -32.11 13.33 -5.64
C ASN A 446 -31.27 12.05 -5.59
N CYS A 447 -31.76 10.93 -6.12
CA CYS A 447 -31.02 9.69 -6.13
C CYS A 447 -29.83 9.79 -7.10
N VAL A 448 -28.63 9.46 -6.64
CA VAL A 448 -27.45 9.34 -7.51
C VAL A 448 -27.55 8.06 -8.33
N LEU A 449 -27.40 8.19 -9.64
CA LEU A 449 -27.29 7.05 -10.57
C LEU A 449 -25.83 6.83 -10.94
N ALA A 450 -25.25 5.78 -10.40
CA ALA A 450 -23.85 5.43 -10.64
C ALA A 450 -23.74 4.27 -11.64
N THR A 451 -22.72 4.28 -12.49
CA THR A 451 -22.39 3.18 -13.39
C THR A 451 -21.01 2.62 -13.06
N ASN A 452 -20.89 1.29 -13.00
CA ASN A 452 -19.60 0.61 -12.81
C ASN A 452 -18.96 0.25 -14.17
N THR A 453 -19.28 0.98 -15.23
CA THR A 453 -18.62 0.75 -16.54
C THR A 453 -17.11 0.86 -16.43
N SER A 454 -16.40 0.08 -17.23
CA SER A 454 -14.94 0.06 -17.30
C SER A 454 -14.36 0.85 -18.46
N SER A 455 -15.19 1.21 -19.49
CA SER A 455 -14.68 1.83 -20.71
C SER A 455 -15.68 2.70 -21.46
N LEU A 456 -16.98 2.55 -21.19
CA LEU A 456 -18.02 3.25 -21.93
C LEU A 456 -18.23 4.68 -21.40
N SER A 457 -18.66 5.61 -22.29
CA SER A 457 -18.92 6.99 -21.94
C SER A 457 -20.13 7.14 -21.02
N VAL A 458 -19.92 7.75 -19.86
CA VAL A 458 -20.95 8.11 -18.88
C VAL A 458 -21.91 9.16 -19.46
N ALA A 459 -21.38 10.12 -20.22
CA ALA A 459 -22.17 11.15 -20.89
C ALA A 459 -23.12 10.57 -21.92
N GLU A 460 -22.65 9.58 -22.70
CA GLU A 460 -23.50 8.91 -23.68
C GLU A 460 -24.59 8.07 -23.02
N MET A 461 -24.28 7.40 -21.89
CA MET A 461 -25.28 6.65 -21.13
C MET A 461 -26.39 7.55 -20.58
N ALA A 462 -26.04 8.76 -20.17
CA ALA A 462 -26.96 9.72 -19.58
C ALA A 462 -27.69 10.61 -20.60
N ALA A 463 -27.33 10.55 -21.90
CA ALA A 463 -27.75 11.53 -22.90
C ALA A 463 -29.28 11.63 -23.06
N ASP A 464 -29.98 10.52 -22.89
CA ASP A 464 -31.45 10.42 -23.09
C ASP A 464 -32.26 10.55 -21.78
N LEU A 465 -31.60 10.80 -20.62
CA LEU A 465 -32.26 10.98 -19.32
C LEU A 465 -32.76 12.42 -19.15
N ASP A 466 -33.85 12.56 -18.41
CA ASP A 466 -34.39 13.87 -18.02
C ASP A 466 -33.47 14.57 -16.98
N HIS A 467 -32.85 13.79 -16.09
CA HIS A 467 -32.00 14.24 -14.98
C HIS A 467 -30.58 13.67 -15.10
N ARG A 468 -29.90 14.05 -16.19
CA ARG A 468 -28.51 13.58 -16.48
C ARG A 468 -27.45 14.12 -15.49
N GLU A 469 -27.78 15.16 -14.73
CA GLU A 469 -26.89 15.81 -13.75
C GLU A 469 -26.59 14.93 -12.54
N ARG A 470 -27.44 13.92 -12.27
CA ARG A 470 -27.27 12.96 -11.17
C ARG A 470 -26.53 11.68 -11.55
N VAL A 471 -26.03 11.61 -12.80
CA VAL A 471 -25.28 10.44 -13.28
C VAL A 471 -23.79 10.61 -13.06
N VAL A 472 -23.12 9.59 -12.55
CA VAL A 472 -21.69 9.56 -12.28
C VAL A 472 -21.11 8.17 -12.55
N GLY A 473 -19.90 8.11 -13.10
CA GLY A 473 -19.17 6.85 -13.15
C GLY A 473 -18.56 6.52 -11.79
N PHE A 474 -18.65 5.25 -11.39
CA PHE A 474 -18.15 4.77 -10.10
C PHE A 474 -17.43 3.44 -10.32
N HIS A 475 -16.24 3.53 -10.96
CA HIS A 475 -15.51 2.39 -11.49
C HIS A 475 -14.65 1.72 -10.43
N PHE A 476 -15.01 0.49 -10.09
CA PHE A 476 -14.28 -0.38 -9.16
C PHE A 476 -13.35 -1.34 -9.90
N PHE A 477 -12.36 -1.84 -9.15
CA PHE A 477 -11.42 -2.85 -9.63
C PHE A 477 -11.64 -4.19 -8.92
N ASN A 478 -11.52 -5.28 -9.66
CA ASN A 478 -11.67 -6.64 -9.13
C ASN A 478 -10.32 -7.14 -8.53
N PRO A 479 -10.32 -7.76 -7.34
CA PRO A 479 -11.44 -8.02 -6.43
C PRO A 479 -11.87 -6.77 -5.64
N VAL A 480 -13.17 -6.47 -5.63
CA VAL A 480 -13.72 -5.25 -5.02
C VAL A 480 -13.33 -5.07 -3.56
N ALA A 481 -13.24 -6.15 -2.80
CA ALA A 481 -12.89 -6.11 -1.38
C ALA A 481 -11.40 -5.74 -1.13
N VAL A 482 -10.52 -5.96 -2.11
CA VAL A 482 -9.06 -5.85 -2.00
C VAL A 482 -8.54 -4.57 -2.62
N MET A 483 -8.96 -4.27 -3.86
CA MET A 483 -8.44 -3.13 -4.62
C MET A 483 -8.85 -1.81 -3.96
N PRO A 484 -7.90 -0.95 -3.58
CA PRO A 484 -8.20 0.25 -2.81
C PRO A 484 -8.71 1.44 -3.64
N LEU A 485 -8.55 1.42 -4.97
CA LEU A 485 -8.96 2.49 -5.88
C LEU A 485 -10.45 2.43 -6.22
N VAL A 486 -11.04 3.60 -6.41
CA VAL A 486 -12.24 3.83 -7.23
C VAL A 486 -12.00 5.05 -8.11
N GLU A 487 -12.23 4.93 -9.42
CA GLU A 487 -12.25 6.07 -10.33
C GLU A 487 -13.67 6.65 -10.32
N ILE A 488 -13.80 7.92 -9.93
CA ILE A 488 -15.05 8.65 -9.98
C ILE A 488 -15.09 9.44 -11.29
N VAL A 489 -15.91 9.00 -12.23
CA VAL A 489 -15.96 9.57 -13.57
C VAL A 489 -16.96 10.70 -13.62
N ARG A 490 -16.46 11.92 -13.81
CA ARG A 490 -17.28 13.12 -13.96
C ARG A 490 -17.67 13.31 -15.41
N GLY A 491 -18.93 13.11 -15.72
CA GLY A 491 -19.52 13.51 -17.00
C GLY A 491 -19.69 15.03 -17.11
N PRO A 492 -19.87 15.56 -18.31
CA PRO A 492 -20.02 17.01 -18.52
C PRO A 492 -21.27 17.62 -17.87
N ALA A 493 -22.29 16.82 -17.62
CA ALA A 493 -23.52 17.23 -16.93
C ALA A 493 -23.52 16.96 -15.43
N THR A 494 -22.60 16.14 -14.90
CA THR A 494 -22.58 15.73 -13.49
C THR A 494 -22.45 16.94 -12.57
N GLU A 495 -23.43 17.14 -11.68
CA GLU A 495 -23.47 18.25 -10.73
C GLU A 495 -22.54 18.01 -9.52
N GLU A 496 -22.19 19.11 -8.84
CA GLU A 496 -21.23 19.11 -7.73
C GLU A 496 -21.73 18.29 -6.52
N ASP A 497 -23.04 18.31 -6.21
CA ASP A 497 -23.62 17.54 -5.12
C ASP A 497 -23.68 16.03 -5.41
N THR A 498 -23.89 15.65 -6.68
CA THR A 498 -23.77 14.27 -7.16
C THR A 498 -22.35 13.76 -6.99
N LEU A 499 -21.37 14.57 -7.44
CA LEU A 499 -19.95 14.23 -7.30
C LEU A 499 -19.52 14.18 -5.83
N ALA A 500 -19.97 15.14 -4.99
CA ALA A 500 -19.71 15.15 -3.56
C ALA A 500 -20.25 13.90 -2.86
N THR A 501 -21.49 13.49 -3.21
CA THR A 501 -22.15 12.31 -2.67
C THR A 501 -21.37 11.03 -3.06
N ALA A 502 -20.96 10.90 -4.32
CA ALA A 502 -20.16 9.77 -4.79
C ALA A 502 -18.81 9.67 -4.05
N LEU A 503 -18.14 10.81 -3.84
CA LEU A 503 -16.88 10.88 -3.09
C LEU A 503 -17.06 10.52 -1.60
N ASP A 504 -18.15 10.95 -0.97
CA ASP A 504 -18.45 10.60 0.42
C ASP A 504 -18.75 9.10 0.57
N VAL A 505 -19.53 8.53 -0.35
CA VAL A 505 -19.74 7.06 -0.43
C VAL A 505 -18.40 6.33 -0.58
N ALA A 506 -17.54 6.74 -1.52
CA ALA A 506 -16.22 6.12 -1.71
C ALA A 506 -15.38 6.16 -0.42
N LYS A 507 -15.37 7.29 0.28
CA LYS A 507 -14.69 7.48 1.57
C LYS A 507 -15.28 6.58 2.66
N ALA A 508 -16.60 6.48 2.77
CA ALA A 508 -17.28 5.60 3.72
C ALA A 508 -16.98 4.11 3.43
N LEU A 509 -16.82 3.75 2.17
CA LEU A 509 -16.36 2.41 1.73
C LEU A 509 -14.89 2.15 2.05
N LYS A 510 -14.15 3.15 2.55
CA LYS A 510 -12.68 3.11 2.75
C LYS A 510 -11.92 2.87 1.44
N LYS A 511 -12.41 3.43 0.36
CA LYS A 511 -11.74 3.48 -0.94
C LYS A 511 -11.05 4.83 -1.12
N ASN A 512 -9.98 4.83 -1.91
CA ASN A 512 -9.31 6.03 -2.36
C ASN A 512 -9.91 6.43 -3.71
N ALA A 513 -10.55 7.59 -3.76
CA ALA A 513 -11.16 8.09 -4.97
C ALA A 513 -10.18 8.95 -5.76
N VAL A 514 -10.21 8.82 -7.09
CA VAL A 514 -9.60 9.77 -8.03
C VAL A 514 -10.72 10.27 -8.95
N VAL A 515 -10.87 11.59 -9.06
CA VAL A 515 -11.82 12.18 -10.00
C VAL A 515 -11.19 12.20 -11.39
N VAL A 516 -11.87 11.60 -12.35
CA VAL A 516 -11.42 11.50 -13.74
C VAL A 516 -12.51 12.04 -14.67
N LYS A 517 -12.11 12.58 -15.81
CA LYS A 517 -13.03 13.02 -16.86
C LYS A 517 -13.59 11.79 -17.60
N ASP A 518 -14.80 11.92 -18.12
CA ASP A 518 -15.41 10.91 -18.97
C ASP A 518 -14.63 10.76 -20.29
N ALA A 519 -13.79 9.72 -20.32
CA ALA A 519 -12.97 9.34 -21.47
C ALA A 519 -12.88 7.82 -21.55
N ALA A 520 -12.84 7.25 -22.73
CA ALA A 520 -12.82 5.81 -22.92
C ALA A 520 -11.68 5.13 -22.14
N GLY A 521 -12.00 4.12 -21.32
CA GLY A 521 -11.07 3.37 -20.48
C GLY A 521 -10.48 4.13 -19.31
N PHE A 522 -10.92 5.35 -19.05
CA PHE A 522 -10.53 6.24 -17.95
C PHE A 522 -9.00 6.35 -17.81
N VAL A 523 -8.42 5.99 -16.65
CA VAL A 523 -6.96 6.07 -16.43
C VAL A 523 -6.30 4.70 -16.44
N VAL A 524 -6.70 3.82 -15.52
CA VAL A 524 -5.99 2.55 -15.32
C VAL A 524 -6.08 1.66 -16.54
N ASN A 525 -7.29 1.44 -17.07
CA ASN A 525 -7.48 0.57 -18.22
C ASN A 525 -6.82 1.15 -19.48
N ARG A 526 -6.92 2.47 -19.70
CA ARG A 526 -6.32 3.13 -20.85
C ARG A 526 -4.80 2.95 -20.88
N ILE A 527 -4.12 3.12 -19.72
CA ILE A 527 -2.67 2.95 -19.62
C ILE A 527 -2.26 1.48 -19.72
N LEU A 528 -2.93 0.58 -18.97
CA LEU A 528 -2.59 -0.84 -18.97
C LEU A 528 -2.80 -1.45 -20.35
N LEU A 529 -3.91 -1.14 -21.02
CA LEU A 529 -4.18 -1.69 -22.34
C LEU A 529 -3.29 -1.06 -23.42
N ARG A 530 -2.86 0.21 -23.27
CA ARG A 530 -1.84 0.79 -24.14
C ARG A 530 -0.50 0.06 -24.03
N LEU A 531 -0.09 -0.25 -22.80
CA LEU A 531 1.11 -1.06 -22.51
C LEU A 531 0.98 -2.46 -23.13
N MET A 532 -0.15 -3.14 -22.86
CA MET A 532 -0.41 -4.51 -23.30
C MET A 532 -0.54 -4.62 -24.82
N ALA A 533 -1.17 -3.65 -25.50
CA ALA A 533 -1.35 -3.65 -26.93
C ALA A 533 0.00 -3.69 -27.68
N GLU A 534 1.01 -2.94 -27.20
CA GLU A 534 2.35 -3.00 -27.79
C GLU A 534 3.04 -4.35 -27.56
N ILE A 535 2.87 -4.94 -26.35
CA ILE A 535 3.42 -6.26 -26.05
C ILE A 535 2.79 -7.33 -26.95
N PHE A 536 1.46 -7.30 -27.11
CA PHE A 536 0.75 -8.25 -27.99
C PHE A 536 1.14 -8.05 -29.45
N ALA A 537 1.28 -6.81 -29.91
CA ALA A 537 1.72 -6.51 -31.27
C ALA A 537 3.11 -7.09 -31.57
N THR A 538 4.04 -7.08 -30.60
CA THR A 538 5.36 -7.70 -30.81
C THR A 538 5.27 -9.22 -30.94
N VAL A 539 4.31 -9.87 -30.29
CA VAL A 539 4.07 -11.32 -30.45
C VAL A 539 3.46 -11.61 -31.83
N ASP A 540 2.49 -10.80 -32.24
CA ASP A 540 1.94 -10.89 -33.62
C ASP A 540 3.04 -10.71 -34.69
N GLU A 541 4.06 -9.87 -34.41
CA GLU A 541 5.20 -9.63 -35.29
C GLU A 541 6.26 -10.75 -35.25
N GLY A 542 6.16 -11.73 -34.36
CA GLY A 542 7.04 -12.91 -34.30
C GLY A 542 7.89 -13.05 -33.06
N THR A 543 7.72 -12.18 -32.06
CA THR A 543 8.41 -12.33 -30.76
C THR A 543 7.81 -13.52 -29.98
N PRO A 544 8.63 -14.45 -29.47
CA PRO A 544 8.11 -15.50 -28.60
C PRO A 544 7.39 -14.93 -27.36
N VAL A 545 6.28 -15.57 -26.96
CA VAL A 545 5.46 -15.13 -25.81
C VAL A 545 6.31 -14.98 -24.55
N GLU A 546 7.20 -15.93 -24.29
CA GLU A 546 8.07 -15.96 -23.10
C GLU A 546 9.04 -14.76 -23.09
N VAL A 547 9.51 -14.31 -24.26
CA VAL A 547 10.37 -13.12 -24.38
C VAL A 547 9.58 -11.85 -24.13
N ALA A 548 8.36 -11.76 -24.68
CA ALA A 548 7.48 -10.62 -24.50
C ALA A 548 7.00 -10.50 -23.05
N ASP A 549 6.68 -11.62 -22.40
CA ASP A 549 6.15 -11.68 -21.03
C ASP A 549 7.19 -11.26 -19.97
N VAL A 550 8.46 -11.54 -20.19
CA VAL A 550 9.54 -11.11 -19.29
C VAL A 550 10.04 -9.69 -19.56
N ALA A 551 9.55 -9.02 -20.60
CA ALA A 551 10.04 -7.71 -21.02
C ALA A 551 9.92 -6.64 -19.90
N LEU A 552 8.87 -6.69 -19.11
CA LEU A 552 8.62 -5.75 -17.99
C LEU A 552 9.20 -6.21 -16.65
N ARG A 553 9.85 -7.36 -16.58
CA ARG A 553 10.44 -7.88 -15.33
C ARG A 553 11.37 -6.88 -14.62
N PRO A 554 12.20 -6.07 -15.31
CA PRO A 554 13.04 -5.06 -14.66
C PRO A 554 12.29 -3.94 -13.94
N LEU A 555 10.97 -3.80 -14.14
CA LEU A 555 10.14 -2.85 -13.39
C LEU A 555 9.70 -3.41 -12.03
N GLY A 556 9.85 -4.72 -11.78
CA GLY A 556 9.40 -5.36 -10.56
C GLY A 556 7.89 -5.35 -10.38
N LEU A 557 7.13 -5.40 -11.50
CA LEU A 557 5.66 -5.47 -11.45
C LEU A 557 5.20 -6.78 -10.79
N PRO A 558 4.01 -6.78 -10.16
CA PRO A 558 3.55 -7.92 -9.37
C PRO A 558 3.30 -9.19 -10.19
N MET A 559 3.06 -9.06 -11.48
CA MET A 559 2.85 -10.19 -12.39
C MET A 559 3.24 -9.83 -13.84
N PRO A 560 3.62 -10.83 -14.63
CA PRO A 560 3.88 -10.64 -16.07
C PRO A 560 2.60 -10.31 -16.85
N PRO A 561 2.72 -9.68 -18.04
CA PRO A 561 1.60 -9.24 -18.88
C PRO A 561 0.57 -10.33 -19.19
N TYR A 562 1.02 -11.51 -19.61
CA TYR A 562 0.09 -12.57 -20.00
C TYR A 562 -0.54 -13.30 -18.81
N VAL A 563 0.09 -13.30 -17.64
CA VAL A 563 -0.53 -13.74 -16.39
C VAL A 563 -1.62 -12.76 -15.98
N LEU A 564 -1.39 -11.45 -16.13
CA LEU A 564 -2.41 -10.43 -15.90
C LEU A 564 -3.59 -10.59 -16.86
N LEU A 565 -3.33 -10.81 -18.17
CA LEU A 565 -4.37 -11.08 -19.16
C LEU A 565 -5.25 -12.27 -18.74
N GLN A 566 -4.64 -13.36 -18.29
CA GLN A 566 -5.37 -14.56 -17.84
C GLN A 566 -6.21 -14.30 -16.57
N LEU A 567 -5.70 -13.46 -15.66
CA LEU A 567 -6.42 -13.08 -14.44
C LEU A 567 -7.65 -12.21 -14.75
N VAL A 568 -7.52 -11.27 -15.68
CA VAL A 568 -8.61 -10.37 -16.13
C VAL A 568 -9.61 -11.13 -17.00
N GLY A 569 -9.15 -12.07 -17.79
CA GLY A 569 -9.87 -12.81 -18.80
C GLY A 569 -9.68 -12.22 -20.20
N PRO A 570 -9.20 -13.04 -21.17
CA PRO A 570 -8.90 -12.55 -22.53
C PRO A 570 -10.09 -11.89 -23.23
N ALA A 571 -11.30 -12.43 -23.06
CA ALA A 571 -12.51 -11.87 -23.66
C ALA A 571 -12.86 -10.48 -23.13
N VAL A 572 -12.69 -10.26 -21.80
CA VAL A 572 -12.88 -8.94 -21.21
C VAL A 572 -11.84 -7.95 -21.73
N ALA A 573 -10.57 -8.35 -21.76
CA ALA A 573 -9.50 -7.50 -22.28
C ALA A 573 -9.71 -7.13 -23.76
N LEU A 574 -10.10 -8.09 -24.60
CA LEU A 574 -10.40 -7.84 -26.01
C LEU A 574 -11.53 -6.84 -26.17
N HIS A 575 -12.65 -7.03 -25.47
CA HIS A 575 -13.79 -6.12 -25.53
C HIS A 575 -13.42 -4.67 -25.15
N VAL A 576 -12.61 -4.48 -24.10
CA VAL A 576 -12.17 -3.14 -23.71
C VAL A 576 -11.20 -2.54 -24.74
N VAL A 577 -10.30 -3.34 -25.33
CA VAL A 577 -9.41 -2.87 -26.42
C VAL A 577 -10.22 -2.46 -27.65
N GLU A 578 -11.28 -3.20 -28.02
CA GLU A 578 -12.19 -2.85 -29.10
C GLU A 578 -12.87 -1.49 -28.86
N ASN A 579 -13.35 -1.23 -27.64
CA ASN A 579 -13.92 0.06 -27.25
C ASN A 579 -12.87 1.19 -27.34
N LEU A 580 -11.64 0.93 -26.91
CA LEU A 580 -10.54 1.90 -27.02
C LEU A 580 -10.12 2.14 -28.46
N GLN A 581 -10.09 1.11 -29.31
CA GLN A 581 -9.83 1.28 -30.75
C GLN A 581 -10.93 2.08 -31.43
N ALA A 582 -12.19 1.83 -31.11
CA ALA A 582 -13.31 2.62 -31.63
C ALA A 582 -13.21 4.10 -31.24
N ALA A 583 -12.73 4.41 -30.01
CA ALA A 583 -12.57 5.77 -29.53
C ALA A 583 -11.30 6.48 -30.04
N PHE A 584 -10.19 5.75 -30.19
CA PHE A 584 -8.86 6.34 -30.38
C PHE A 584 -8.13 5.84 -31.65
N GLY A 585 -8.75 4.94 -32.43
CA GLY A 585 -8.18 4.42 -33.67
C GLY A 585 -6.92 3.59 -33.47
N ASP A 586 -5.95 3.76 -34.37
CA ASP A 586 -4.72 2.95 -34.43
C ASP A 586 -3.80 3.05 -33.23
N ARG A 587 -4.09 3.94 -32.28
CA ARG A 587 -3.36 4.00 -30.99
C ARG A 587 -3.55 2.72 -30.16
N PHE A 588 -4.67 2.02 -30.33
CA PHE A 588 -4.99 0.77 -29.65
C PHE A 588 -5.19 -0.36 -30.66
N PRO A 589 -4.09 -0.92 -31.23
CA PRO A 589 -4.21 -2.01 -32.18
C PRO A 589 -4.77 -3.26 -31.51
N ILE A 590 -5.64 -3.98 -32.22
CA ILE A 590 -6.17 -5.26 -31.78
C ILE A 590 -5.24 -6.37 -32.26
N SER A 591 -4.68 -7.14 -31.32
CA SER A 591 -3.84 -8.29 -31.62
C SER A 591 -4.65 -9.42 -32.25
N GLN A 592 -4.15 -9.97 -33.37
CA GLN A 592 -4.72 -11.14 -34.04
C GLN A 592 -4.64 -12.38 -33.12
N ASN A 593 -3.56 -12.52 -32.38
CA ASN A 593 -3.36 -13.64 -31.46
C ASN A 593 -4.28 -13.54 -30.24
N LEU A 594 -4.60 -12.31 -29.76
CA LEU A 594 -5.62 -12.14 -28.72
C LEU A 594 -7.02 -12.54 -29.22
N GLN A 595 -7.38 -12.15 -30.45
CA GLN A 595 -8.65 -12.57 -31.08
C GLN A 595 -8.72 -14.08 -31.25
N ALA A 596 -7.66 -14.73 -31.72
CA ALA A 596 -7.59 -16.19 -31.86
C ALA A 596 -7.73 -16.89 -30.49
N LEU A 597 -7.08 -16.38 -29.44
CA LEU A 597 -7.18 -16.89 -28.10
C LEU A 597 -8.63 -16.84 -27.57
N VAL A 598 -9.31 -15.71 -27.74
CA VAL A 598 -10.72 -15.53 -27.33
C VAL A 598 -11.64 -16.45 -28.15
N ALA A 599 -11.45 -16.53 -29.45
CA ALA A 599 -12.25 -17.40 -30.34
C ALA A 599 -12.11 -18.89 -29.97
N SER A 600 -10.97 -19.32 -29.44
CA SER A 600 -10.72 -20.68 -28.97
C SER A 600 -11.45 -21.03 -27.67
N GLY A 601 -11.96 -20.03 -26.93
CA GLY A 601 -12.60 -20.22 -25.62
C GLY A 601 -11.63 -20.56 -24.48
N ARG A 602 -10.31 -20.47 -24.70
CA ARG A 602 -9.31 -20.74 -23.65
C ARG A 602 -9.30 -19.62 -22.60
N PRO A 603 -9.09 -19.96 -21.30
CA PRO A 603 -9.08 -18.97 -20.23
C PRO A 603 -7.81 -18.11 -20.22
N GLY A 604 -6.75 -18.49 -20.95
CA GLY A 604 -5.49 -17.77 -21.05
C GLY A 604 -4.47 -18.49 -21.92
N ILE A 605 -3.26 -17.93 -21.96
CA ILE A 605 -2.14 -18.47 -22.76
C ILE A 605 -1.45 -19.62 -22.03
N TYR A 606 -1.33 -19.52 -20.70
CA TYR A 606 -0.58 -20.47 -19.90
C TYR A 606 -1.44 -21.61 -19.39
N ASP A 607 -0.91 -22.81 -19.56
CA ASP A 607 -1.22 -23.97 -18.72
C ASP A 607 -0.20 -24.05 -17.59
N TRP A 608 -0.49 -24.84 -16.53
CA TRP A 608 0.33 -24.89 -15.34
C TRP A 608 0.78 -26.32 -15.07
N THR A 609 2.07 -26.51 -14.78
CA THR A 609 2.61 -27.78 -14.34
C THR A 609 2.11 -28.13 -12.93
N ALA A 610 2.31 -29.37 -12.50
CA ALA A 610 1.88 -29.83 -11.16
C ALA A 610 2.59 -29.06 -10.02
N ASP A 611 3.79 -28.54 -10.27
CA ASP A 611 4.59 -27.71 -9.37
C ASP A 611 4.32 -26.21 -9.54
N GLY A 612 3.28 -25.84 -10.34
CA GLY A 612 2.80 -24.46 -10.47
C GLY A 612 3.66 -23.57 -11.38
N GLN A 613 4.41 -24.13 -12.33
CA GLN A 613 5.14 -23.35 -13.33
C GLN A 613 4.26 -23.10 -14.57
N PRO A 614 4.21 -21.86 -15.09
CA PRO A 614 3.49 -21.58 -16.31
C PRO A 614 4.24 -22.08 -17.54
N TYR A 615 3.52 -22.60 -18.52
CA TYR A 615 4.08 -22.96 -19.83
C TYR A 615 3.02 -22.73 -20.92
N VAL A 616 3.47 -22.45 -22.13
CA VAL A 616 2.59 -22.37 -23.32
C VAL A 616 2.43 -23.78 -23.88
N SER A 617 1.22 -24.31 -23.87
CA SER A 617 0.96 -25.66 -24.44
C SER A 617 1.08 -25.63 -25.97
N LYS A 618 1.29 -26.80 -26.57
CA LYS A 618 1.37 -26.94 -28.02
C LYS A 618 0.08 -26.45 -28.69
N GLU A 619 -1.06 -26.79 -28.12
CA GLU A 619 -2.37 -26.40 -28.59
C GLU A 619 -2.54 -24.88 -28.57
N THR A 620 -2.00 -24.17 -27.56
CA THR A 620 -2.03 -22.72 -27.51
C THR A 620 -1.07 -22.12 -28.54
N ALA A 621 0.14 -22.67 -28.68
CA ALA A 621 1.12 -22.20 -29.64
C ALA A 621 0.64 -22.33 -31.11
N GLU A 622 -0.12 -23.39 -31.41
CA GLU A 622 -0.71 -23.63 -32.74
C GLU A 622 -1.84 -22.65 -33.11
N LEU A 623 -2.42 -21.96 -32.13
CA LEU A 623 -3.43 -20.91 -32.37
C LEU A 623 -2.81 -19.61 -32.90
N PHE A 624 -1.51 -19.39 -32.60
CA PHE A 624 -0.89 -18.11 -32.84
C PHE A 624 -0.27 -18.00 -34.24
N VAL A 625 -0.56 -16.88 -34.89
CA VAL A 625 0.14 -16.48 -36.10
C VAL A 625 1.48 -15.89 -35.70
N VAL A 626 2.56 -16.43 -36.25
CA VAL A 626 3.92 -15.99 -35.96
C VAL A 626 4.44 -15.17 -37.13
N GLY A 627 4.71 -13.88 -36.89
CA GLY A 627 5.38 -13.02 -37.89
C GLY A 627 6.88 -13.33 -38.01
N ASP A 628 7.58 -12.54 -38.77
CA ASP A 628 9.00 -12.73 -39.12
C ASP A 628 9.95 -11.64 -38.56
N ARG A 629 9.45 -10.78 -37.67
CA ARG A 629 10.19 -9.66 -37.08
C ARG A 629 10.25 -9.74 -35.52
N PRO A 630 10.94 -10.74 -34.95
CA PRO A 630 11.04 -10.87 -33.53
C PRO A 630 11.82 -9.72 -32.87
N SER A 631 11.37 -9.31 -31.69
CA SER A 631 12.02 -8.30 -30.86
C SER A 631 12.69 -8.94 -29.64
N THR A 632 13.75 -8.33 -29.14
CA THR A 632 14.32 -8.66 -27.82
C THR A 632 13.43 -8.12 -26.69
N ALA A 633 13.51 -8.70 -25.51
CA ALA A 633 12.77 -8.21 -24.32
C ALA A 633 13.02 -6.71 -24.03
N GLY A 634 14.25 -6.22 -24.28
CA GLY A 634 14.59 -4.80 -24.17
C GLY A 634 13.83 -3.92 -25.16
N GLN A 635 13.76 -4.33 -26.41
CA GLN A 635 13.00 -3.61 -27.46
C GLN A 635 11.49 -3.62 -27.19
N VAL A 636 10.93 -4.75 -26.75
CA VAL A 636 9.54 -4.85 -26.33
C VAL A 636 9.25 -3.85 -25.22
N ARG A 637 10.08 -3.83 -24.17
CA ARG A 637 9.93 -2.90 -23.04
C ARG A 637 10.03 -1.44 -23.49
N GLU A 638 11.03 -1.09 -24.27
CA GLU A 638 11.22 0.28 -24.75
C GLU A 638 10.01 0.74 -25.58
N ARG A 639 9.54 -0.07 -26.53
CA ARG A 639 8.36 0.21 -27.35
C ARG A 639 7.11 0.43 -26.50
N ALA A 640 6.86 -0.46 -25.53
CA ALA A 640 5.71 -0.36 -24.65
C ALA A 640 5.75 0.89 -23.75
N LEU A 641 6.92 1.25 -23.20
CA LEU A 641 7.09 2.43 -22.38
C LEU A 641 7.00 3.74 -23.19
N HIS A 642 7.48 3.77 -24.42
CA HIS A 642 7.32 4.92 -25.35
C HIS A 642 5.83 5.16 -25.63
N ALA A 643 5.09 4.10 -25.91
CA ALA A 643 3.66 4.18 -26.18
C ALA A 643 2.88 4.70 -24.95
N VAL A 644 3.21 4.20 -23.76
CA VAL A 644 2.62 4.68 -22.49
C VAL A 644 2.96 6.14 -22.23
N ALA A 645 4.20 6.57 -22.44
CA ALA A 645 4.58 7.97 -22.26
C ALA A 645 3.79 8.90 -23.19
N SER A 646 3.65 8.51 -24.45
CA SER A 646 2.82 9.25 -25.43
C SER A 646 1.36 9.31 -24.98
N GLU A 647 0.78 8.19 -24.55
CA GLU A 647 -0.62 8.12 -24.12
C GLU A 647 -0.88 8.96 -22.87
N ILE A 648 0.04 8.95 -21.89
CA ILE A 648 -0.04 9.80 -20.69
C ILE A 648 0.00 11.29 -21.10
N GLY A 649 0.86 11.65 -22.05
CA GLY A 649 0.92 13.01 -22.59
C GLY A 649 -0.44 13.45 -23.14
N LEU A 650 -1.06 12.61 -23.96
CA LEU A 650 -2.39 12.88 -24.55
C LEU A 650 -3.49 12.96 -23.46
N MET A 651 -3.47 12.08 -22.48
CA MET A 651 -4.43 12.10 -21.36
C MET A 651 -4.36 13.40 -20.56
N LEU A 652 -3.17 13.95 -20.37
CA LEU A 652 -2.97 15.23 -19.69
C LEU A 652 -3.42 16.41 -20.56
N ASP A 653 -3.15 16.36 -21.86
CA ASP A 653 -3.58 17.39 -22.81
C ASP A 653 -5.11 17.37 -23.04
N GLU A 654 -5.76 16.21 -22.84
CA GLU A 654 -7.21 15.99 -22.86
C GLU A 654 -7.89 16.31 -21.52
N ASP A 655 -7.15 16.69 -20.48
CA ASP A 655 -7.64 16.92 -19.11
C ASP A 655 -8.38 15.71 -18.52
N VAL A 656 -7.95 14.48 -18.83
CA VAL A 656 -8.57 13.27 -18.26
C VAL A 656 -8.40 13.24 -16.73
N VAL A 657 -7.29 13.74 -16.26
CA VAL A 657 -6.95 13.95 -14.84
C VAL A 657 -6.34 15.33 -14.65
N ALA A 658 -6.35 15.82 -13.41
CA ALA A 658 -5.82 17.15 -13.10
C ALA A 658 -4.29 17.24 -13.19
N ALA A 659 -3.57 16.13 -12.97
CA ALA A 659 -2.11 16.15 -12.95
C ALA A 659 -1.52 14.72 -13.12
N PRO A 660 -0.24 14.58 -13.49
CA PRO A 660 0.47 13.28 -13.56
C PRO A 660 0.37 12.47 -12.27
N MET A 661 0.31 13.14 -11.13
CA MET A 661 0.16 12.54 -9.80
C MET A 661 -1.11 11.71 -9.65
N ASP A 662 -2.19 12.04 -10.35
CA ASP A 662 -3.43 11.28 -10.34
C ASP A 662 -3.28 9.97 -11.13
N ILE A 663 -2.52 10.02 -12.23
CA ILE A 663 -2.15 8.83 -13.02
C ILE A 663 -1.34 7.86 -12.15
N ASP A 664 -0.30 8.37 -11.50
CA ASP A 664 0.55 7.54 -10.62
C ASP A 664 -0.25 6.92 -9.48
N LEU A 665 -1.14 7.71 -8.85
CA LEU A 665 -2.02 7.23 -7.79
C LEU A 665 -2.98 6.13 -8.29
N CYS A 666 -3.56 6.31 -9.48
CA CYS A 666 -4.41 5.31 -10.12
C CYS A 666 -3.65 4.00 -10.38
N LEU A 667 -2.42 4.05 -10.88
CA LEU A 667 -1.63 2.84 -11.14
C LEU A 667 -1.17 2.15 -9.85
N ILE A 668 -0.76 2.89 -8.84
CA ILE A 668 -0.38 2.32 -7.53
C ILE A 668 -1.57 1.61 -6.90
N LEU A 669 -2.74 2.25 -6.86
CA LEU A 669 -3.91 1.74 -6.13
C LEU A 669 -4.82 0.84 -6.96
N GLY A 670 -4.85 1.02 -8.29
CA GLY A 670 -5.74 0.29 -9.20
C GLY A 670 -5.07 -0.86 -9.94
N ALA A 671 -3.76 -0.78 -10.17
CA ALA A 671 -3.01 -1.81 -10.86
C ALA A 671 -1.89 -2.46 -10.02
N GLY A 672 -1.72 -2.02 -8.76
CA GLY A 672 -0.73 -2.58 -7.84
C GLY A 672 0.72 -2.24 -8.25
N TRP A 673 0.95 -1.10 -8.90
CA TRP A 673 2.29 -0.68 -9.27
C TRP A 673 3.14 -0.42 -8.03
N PRO A 674 4.39 -0.90 -8.01
CA PRO A 674 5.22 -0.86 -6.81
C PRO A 674 5.68 0.56 -6.47
N PHE A 675 5.83 0.83 -5.17
CA PHE A 675 6.24 2.14 -4.66
C PHE A 675 7.60 2.58 -5.16
N HIS A 676 8.54 1.66 -5.38
CA HIS A 676 9.87 1.98 -5.89
C HIS A 676 9.88 2.56 -7.32
N LEU A 677 8.77 2.46 -8.05
CA LEU A 677 8.58 3.16 -9.33
C LEU A 677 7.91 4.53 -9.16
N GLY A 678 7.21 4.76 -8.03
CA GLY A 678 6.46 5.98 -7.78
C GLY A 678 5.14 6.07 -8.58
N GLY A 679 4.64 4.98 -9.14
CA GLY A 679 3.72 4.93 -10.25
C GLY A 679 4.50 4.74 -11.53
N ILE A 680 4.14 5.43 -12.61
CA ILE A 680 4.82 5.31 -13.90
C ILE A 680 5.56 6.58 -14.31
N THR A 681 5.04 7.76 -14.00
CA THR A 681 5.60 9.03 -14.50
C THR A 681 7.00 9.32 -13.94
N PRO A 682 7.34 9.05 -12.66
CA PRO A 682 8.70 9.20 -12.15
C PRO A 682 9.69 8.26 -12.86
N TYR A 683 9.27 7.05 -13.16
CA TYR A 683 10.10 6.08 -13.87
C TYR A 683 10.39 6.55 -15.30
N LEU A 684 9.38 7.00 -16.04
CA LEU A 684 9.53 7.53 -17.40
C LEU A 684 10.44 8.77 -17.43
N ASP A 685 10.33 9.63 -16.43
CA ASP A 685 11.19 10.80 -16.26
C ASP A 685 12.66 10.43 -15.96
N ARG A 686 12.86 9.43 -15.11
CA ARG A 686 14.19 8.94 -14.72
C ARG A 686 14.93 8.31 -15.91
N GLU A 687 14.23 7.54 -16.72
CA GLU A 687 14.77 6.90 -17.92
C GLU A 687 14.89 7.87 -19.12
N GLY A 688 14.51 9.14 -18.96
CA GLY A 688 14.52 10.15 -20.03
C GLY A 688 13.53 9.87 -21.15
N ILE A 689 12.55 8.97 -20.93
CA ILE A 689 11.56 8.59 -21.95
C ILE A 689 10.58 9.74 -22.17
N SER A 690 10.12 10.39 -21.11
CA SER A 690 9.22 11.54 -21.19
C SER A 690 9.82 12.69 -22.04
N GLU A 691 11.09 13.03 -21.80
CA GLU A 691 11.77 14.07 -22.56
C GLU A 691 11.98 13.68 -24.03
N ARG A 692 12.32 12.40 -24.31
CA ARG A 692 12.47 11.93 -25.70
C ARG A 692 11.15 11.94 -26.49
N ILE A 693 10.05 11.59 -25.86
CA ILE A 693 8.74 11.42 -26.52
C ILE A 693 7.95 12.74 -26.54
N LEU A 694 7.97 13.51 -25.42
CA LEU A 694 7.12 14.67 -25.24
C LEU A 694 7.90 16.00 -25.25
N GLY A 695 9.23 15.97 -25.23
CA GLY A 695 10.07 17.15 -25.07
C GLY A 695 10.00 17.77 -23.67
N ARG A 696 9.37 17.12 -22.72
CA ARG A 696 9.19 17.61 -21.33
C ARG A 696 9.11 16.46 -20.34
N ARG A 697 9.43 16.75 -19.08
CA ARG A 697 9.18 15.85 -17.94
C ARG A 697 7.70 15.90 -17.54
N PHE A 698 7.23 14.83 -16.93
CA PHE A 698 5.91 14.80 -16.27
C PHE A 698 5.95 15.53 -14.92
N LEU A 699 7.01 15.31 -14.14
CA LEU A 699 7.15 15.88 -12.80
C LEU A 699 8.33 16.88 -12.73
N PRO A 700 8.17 17.97 -11.95
CA PRO A 700 9.29 18.85 -11.64
C PRO A 700 10.42 18.10 -10.96
N LEU A 701 11.66 18.55 -11.19
CA LEU A 701 12.83 18.03 -10.47
C LEU A 701 12.65 18.23 -8.96
N GLY A 702 13.04 17.23 -8.18
CA GLY A 702 12.92 17.23 -6.71
C GLY A 702 11.58 16.68 -6.20
N VAL A 703 10.58 16.41 -7.04
CA VAL A 703 9.29 15.83 -6.61
C VAL A 703 9.43 14.35 -6.33
N ALA A 704 9.91 13.57 -7.30
CA ALA A 704 10.18 12.13 -7.14
C ALA A 704 11.67 11.81 -7.43
N SER A 705 12.53 12.78 -7.22
CA SER A 705 13.98 12.70 -7.40
C SER A 705 14.68 13.46 -6.25
N VAL A 706 15.99 13.36 -6.17
CA VAL A 706 16.76 14.15 -5.18
C VAL A 706 16.50 15.64 -5.44
N PRO A 707 16.16 16.43 -4.40
CA PRO A 707 15.97 17.86 -4.57
C PRO A 707 17.23 18.53 -5.12
N ILE A 708 17.05 19.53 -5.98
CA ILE A 708 18.17 20.39 -6.41
C ILE A 708 18.56 21.20 -5.19
N GLY A 709 19.82 21.12 -4.77
CA GLY A 709 20.35 21.95 -3.69
C GLY A 709 20.19 23.44 -4.06
N SER A 710 19.62 24.21 -3.15
CA SER A 710 19.52 25.67 -3.25
C SER A 710 20.88 26.32 -3.07
#